data_67a839ed02175c322ec1b24d67c5142f
#
_entry.id   67a839ed02175c322ec1b24d67c5142f
#
_cell.length_a   1.000
_cell.length_b   1.000
_cell.length_c   1.000
_cell.angle_alpha   90.00
_cell.angle_beta   90.00
_cell.angle_gamma   90.00
#
_symmetry.space_group_name_H-M   'P 1'
#
loop_
_entity.id
_entity.type
_entity.pdbx_description
1 polymer ?
#
loop_
_entity_poly.entity_id
_entity_poly.type
_entity_poly.pdbx_seq_one_letter_code
_entity_poly.pdbx_strand_id
1 'polypeptide(L)'
;RHRLTVVPGVAGAGKSSLAFDTLYAEGQRRYLESLPSYARQFLDQMDKPDVDSVTGLSPAISIEQHSSTPGPRSILATATELHDYLRLLFGTLGVPRCHRCGKIVQATSAESVVERLLDSPDGTKLTILAPLKRRASRVPVAACVDAAAKAGFVRLRVDGEILPIEDVPADAAAATLEAVVDRLVVKPEVRRRVTDSIELALAQGGGSAVVLRARPGEAEVAENYSERNECTDCGIAFDVLTSASFSFNSPRGACPVCEGLGREAYFDEALVVPDDSLSLAKGAIRPWRRGPKRLVGAFNMMLRSVAAWQGVDMDTPWRDLPETVRHVILHGSGDEELVITKKVRGNVRRGKQVYEGVLPNLRRRLRESESESMVAVLRSFMSRRRCSACGGLRLRPEVLACRVPHPAEPGVNLADLLALSIADLRGWVQTLPLSPAQRVVAGNVVNGLKDRLDFLVNVGLGYLTGERESATLSGGEMQRIRLASQIGAGLSGVMYVLDEPTIGLHPHDNAMLVAMLRRLQARGNTLVVVEHDETMIREADHVIDIGPGAGRHGGAVTFEGSFADLLKSRNSLTARFLTGVEKPCIPVRREPDGRWLAVRGAAVHNLRKVDAKFPLGCLAVVTGVSGSGKSSLVDDVLRENLQAYLAKPRRERAGFAFQGCAGIDGVEAVDKLIVIDKTPIGRSSRSNPLTYTGAFDTIRNLYAATPAAKARGYTASRFSFNVKGGRCEVCKGDGQIHLAMSFLPDVYVTCEQCG
;
A
#
# COMPACT_ATOMS: atom_id res chain seq x y z
N ARG A 1 29.49 -26.07 -0.36
CA ARG A 1 29.36 -24.73 0.28
C ARG A 1 30.03 -23.67 -0.58
N HIS A 2 29.60 -22.42 -0.46
CA HIS A 2 30.18 -21.23 -1.13
C HIS A 2 30.16 -21.33 -2.68
N ARG A 3 29.19 -22.04 -3.24
CA ARG A 3 29.01 -22.21 -4.68
C ARG A 3 27.60 -21.77 -5.10
N LEU A 4 27.48 -21.36 -6.36
CA LEU A 4 26.22 -21.19 -7.05
C LEU A 4 25.85 -22.53 -7.69
N THR A 5 24.90 -23.22 -7.10
CA THR A 5 24.36 -24.49 -7.61
C THR A 5 23.02 -24.21 -8.28
N VAL A 6 22.87 -24.60 -9.54
CA VAL A 6 21.61 -24.47 -10.27
C VAL A 6 20.98 -25.85 -10.46
N VAL A 7 19.66 -25.93 -10.21
CA VAL A 7 18.88 -27.18 -10.31
C VAL A 7 17.88 -27.04 -11.47
N PRO A 8 18.30 -27.36 -12.72
CA PRO A 8 17.40 -27.44 -13.86
C PRO A 8 16.62 -28.74 -13.90
N GLY A 9 15.77 -28.90 -14.90
CA GLY A 9 15.01 -30.13 -15.16
C GLY A 9 13.58 -29.85 -15.61
N VAL A 10 12.85 -30.89 -15.99
CA VAL A 10 11.47 -30.79 -16.49
C VAL A 10 10.53 -30.23 -15.41
N ALA A 11 9.50 -29.47 -15.82
CA ALA A 11 8.47 -29.01 -14.87
C ALA A 11 7.79 -30.22 -14.21
N GLY A 12 7.65 -30.17 -12.88
CA GLY A 12 7.12 -31.30 -12.09
C GLY A 12 8.09 -32.46 -11.86
N ALA A 13 9.39 -32.32 -12.17
CA ALA A 13 10.39 -33.35 -11.94
C ALA A 13 10.83 -33.49 -10.46
N GLY A 14 10.44 -32.60 -9.56
CA GLY A 14 10.82 -32.62 -8.13
C GLY A 14 11.92 -31.64 -7.75
N LYS A 15 12.25 -30.67 -8.61
CA LYS A 15 13.27 -29.64 -8.31
C LYS A 15 12.98 -28.84 -7.06
N SER A 16 11.75 -28.33 -6.97
CA SER A 16 11.31 -27.53 -5.80
C SER A 16 11.24 -28.39 -4.55
N SER A 17 10.82 -29.66 -4.67
CA SER A 17 10.84 -30.60 -3.53
C SER A 17 12.25 -30.85 -2.99
N LEU A 18 13.26 -30.99 -3.86
CA LEU A 18 14.65 -31.09 -3.42
C LEU A 18 15.10 -29.80 -2.76
N ALA A 19 14.85 -28.64 -3.39
CA ALA A 19 15.39 -27.37 -2.96
C ALA A 19 14.70 -26.83 -1.68
N PHE A 20 13.35 -26.87 -1.64
CA PHE A 20 12.56 -26.28 -0.57
C PHE A 20 12.10 -27.30 0.46
N ASP A 21 11.44 -28.40 0.06
CA ASP A 21 10.90 -29.39 1.00
C ASP A 21 11.99 -30.21 1.67
N THR A 22 13.22 -30.25 1.10
CA THR A 22 14.33 -31.02 1.64
C THR A 22 15.45 -30.12 2.17
N LEU A 23 16.19 -29.42 1.29
CA LEU A 23 17.39 -28.68 1.69
C LEU A 23 17.07 -27.46 2.57
N TYR A 24 16.09 -26.66 2.16
CA TYR A 24 15.67 -25.49 2.94
C TYR A 24 15.01 -25.92 4.25
N ALA A 25 14.04 -26.84 4.21
CA ALA A 25 13.33 -27.30 5.40
C ALA A 25 14.29 -27.85 6.47
N GLU A 26 15.24 -28.71 6.08
CA GLU A 26 16.21 -29.27 7.02
C GLU A 26 17.24 -28.23 7.50
N GLY A 27 17.67 -27.31 6.62
CA GLY A 27 18.58 -26.23 6.99
C GLY A 27 17.94 -25.25 7.99
N GLN A 28 16.68 -24.91 7.78
CA GLN A 28 15.88 -24.07 8.68
C GLN A 28 15.60 -24.80 10.01
N ARG A 29 15.19 -26.07 9.96
CA ARG A 29 14.92 -26.89 11.15
C ARG A 29 16.14 -26.95 12.08
N ARG A 30 17.33 -27.24 11.54
CA ARG A 30 18.59 -27.29 12.34
C ARG A 30 18.99 -25.94 12.90
N TYR A 31 18.73 -24.86 12.15
CA TYR A 31 18.95 -23.51 12.66
C TYR A 31 18.04 -23.23 13.86
N LEU A 32 16.74 -23.53 13.73
CA LEU A 32 15.76 -23.35 14.81
C LEU A 32 16.11 -24.20 16.05
N GLU A 33 16.58 -25.43 15.87
CA GLU A 33 17.03 -26.30 16.97
C GLU A 33 18.23 -25.73 17.71
N SER A 34 19.09 -24.97 17.05
CA SER A 34 20.24 -24.31 17.67
C SER A 34 19.86 -23.12 18.55
N LEU A 35 18.64 -22.60 18.46
CA LEU A 35 18.16 -21.48 19.25
C LEU A 35 17.76 -21.90 20.67
N PRO A 36 17.81 -20.98 21.66
CA PRO A 36 17.32 -21.25 23.02
C PRO A 36 15.84 -21.72 23.01
N SER A 37 15.47 -22.58 23.96
CA SER A 37 14.11 -23.16 24.05
C SER A 37 13.01 -22.11 24.08
N TYR A 38 13.26 -20.97 24.70
CA TYR A 38 12.34 -19.83 24.71
C TYR A 38 12.07 -19.29 23.29
N ALA A 39 13.11 -19.08 22.48
CA ALA A 39 12.98 -18.58 21.13
C ALA A 39 12.26 -19.59 20.20
N ARG A 40 12.49 -20.89 20.42
CA ARG A 40 11.85 -21.97 19.65
C ARG A 40 10.34 -22.04 19.84
N GLN A 41 9.80 -21.60 20.97
CA GLN A 41 8.35 -21.59 21.23
C GLN A 41 7.59 -20.57 20.35
N PHE A 42 8.30 -19.61 19.77
CA PHE A 42 7.71 -18.54 18.96
C PHE A 42 7.94 -18.73 17.45
N LEU A 43 8.55 -19.83 17.03
CA LEU A 43 8.90 -20.08 15.64
C LEU A 43 8.25 -21.38 15.17
N ASP A 44 7.70 -21.37 13.95
CA ASP A 44 7.11 -22.56 13.35
C ASP A 44 8.16 -23.64 13.19
N GLN A 45 7.88 -24.83 13.74
CA GLN A 45 8.70 -26.01 13.50
C GLN A 45 8.34 -26.58 12.15
N MET A 46 9.32 -26.62 11.25
CA MET A 46 9.17 -27.35 9.98
C MET A 46 9.21 -28.85 10.22
N ASP A 47 8.37 -29.58 9.50
CA ASP A 47 8.38 -31.03 9.51
C ASP A 47 9.76 -31.55 9.07
N LYS A 48 10.21 -32.64 9.70
CA LYS A 48 11.44 -33.30 9.29
C LYS A 48 11.25 -33.90 7.89
N PRO A 49 12.11 -33.54 6.91
CA PRO A 49 12.02 -34.13 5.59
C PRO A 49 12.27 -35.62 5.65
N ASP A 50 11.58 -36.38 4.80
CA ASP A 50 11.71 -37.82 4.66
C ASP A 50 12.98 -38.16 3.87
N VAL A 51 14.10 -38.18 4.58
CA VAL A 51 15.45 -38.46 4.05
C VAL A 51 16.25 -39.28 5.03
N ASP A 52 17.13 -40.14 4.53
CA ASP A 52 18.03 -40.97 5.38
C ASP A 52 19.00 -40.09 6.18
N SER A 53 19.66 -39.17 5.52
CA SER A 53 20.54 -38.20 6.18
C SER A 53 20.85 -37.01 5.28
N VAL A 54 21.01 -35.83 5.90
CA VAL A 54 21.55 -34.62 5.26
C VAL A 54 22.68 -34.06 6.09
N THR A 55 23.84 -33.81 5.49
CA THR A 55 25.01 -33.28 6.17
C THR A 55 25.55 -32.02 5.52
N GLY A 56 26.24 -31.18 6.28
CA GLY A 56 26.90 -30.02 5.72
C GLY A 56 26.03 -28.82 5.40
N LEU A 57 24.78 -28.78 5.87
CA LEU A 57 23.90 -27.62 5.66
C LEU A 57 24.34 -26.42 6.50
N SER A 58 24.20 -25.23 5.92
CA SER A 58 24.22 -23.94 6.61
C SER A 58 22.80 -23.52 6.97
N PRO A 59 22.61 -22.53 7.87
CA PRO A 59 21.33 -21.88 8.05
C PRO A 59 20.74 -21.48 6.70
N ALA A 60 19.47 -21.78 6.47
CA ALA A 60 18.86 -21.62 5.15
C ALA A 60 17.82 -20.49 5.14
N ILE A 61 17.75 -19.75 4.04
CA ILE A 61 16.75 -18.71 3.75
C ILE A 61 16.13 -19.01 2.40
N SER A 62 14.79 -19.06 2.34
CA SER A 62 14.05 -19.23 1.08
C SER A 62 13.60 -17.90 0.47
N ILE A 63 13.63 -17.83 -0.85
CA ILE A 63 13.09 -16.72 -1.63
C ILE A 63 12.15 -17.29 -2.68
N GLU A 64 10.91 -17.50 -2.28
CA GLU A 64 9.85 -18.11 -3.09
C GLU A 64 9.03 -17.07 -3.84
N GLN A 65 8.38 -17.50 -4.93
CA GLN A 65 7.42 -16.69 -5.68
C GLN A 65 6.10 -16.50 -4.92
N HIS A 66 5.66 -17.55 -4.20
CA HIS A 66 4.41 -17.52 -3.46
C HIS A 66 4.64 -16.96 -2.07
N SER A 67 3.98 -15.91 -1.76
CA SER A 67 3.96 -15.30 -0.43
C SER A 67 2.57 -14.86 -0.07
N SER A 68 2.34 -14.79 1.22
CA SER A 68 1.17 -14.15 1.81
C SER A 68 0.82 -12.87 1.06
N THR A 69 -0.45 -12.67 0.75
CA THR A 69 -0.95 -11.44 0.13
C THR A 69 -0.44 -10.23 0.92
N PRO A 70 0.27 -9.29 0.30
CA PRO A 70 0.77 -8.11 1.00
C PRO A 70 -0.37 -7.39 1.70
N GLY A 71 -0.15 -6.98 2.93
CA GLY A 71 -1.14 -6.19 3.66
C GLY A 71 -1.51 -4.90 2.90
N PRO A 72 -2.72 -4.37 3.06
CA PRO A 72 -3.19 -3.20 2.30
C PRO A 72 -2.40 -1.91 2.57
N ARG A 73 -1.59 -1.89 3.62
CA ARG A 73 -0.67 -0.78 3.95
C ARG A 73 0.74 -0.99 3.42
N SER A 74 1.06 -2.16 2.85
CA SER A 74 2.39 -2.46 2.35
C SER A 74 2.69 -1.68 1.06
N ILE A 75 3.80 -0.95 1.09
CA ILE A 75 4.35 -0.23 -0.07
C ILE A 75 5.79 -0.68 -0.32
N LEU A 76 6.35 -0.35 -1.49
CA LEU A 76 7.73 -0.68 -1.84
C LEU A 76 8.70 -0.27 -0.73
N ALA A 77 8.61 0.96 -0.24
CA ALA A 77 9.52 1.47 0.79
C ALA A 77 9.42 0.69 2.11
N THR A 78 8.24 0.15 2.49
CA THR A 78 8.13 -0.71 3.69
C THR A 78 8.63 -2.12 3.43
N ALA A 79 8.41 -2.65 2.23
CA ALA A 79 8.88 -3.98 1.85
C ALA A 79 10.41 -4.06 1.73
N THR A 80 11.07 -2.93 1.49
CA THR A 80 12.53 -2.79 1.34
C THR A 80 13.21 -2.21 2.58
N GLU A 81 12.47 -1.96 3.67
CA GLU A 81 12.94 -1.27 4.87
C GLU A 81 13.41 0.19 4.63
N LEU A 82 13.32 0.72 3.41
CA LEU A 82 13.66 2.12 3.11
C LEU A 82 12.86 3.09 3.99
N HIS A 83 11.59 2.77 4.23
CA HIS A 83 10.72 3.59 5.08
C HIS A 83 11.24 3.70 6.50
N ASP A 84 11.85 2.65 7.05
CA ASP A 84 12.39 2.67 8.41
C ASP A 84 13.61 3.59 8.52
N TYR A 85 14.47 3.59 7.51
CA TYR A 85 15.59 4.53 7.44
C TYR A 85 15.13 5.97 7.20
N LEU A 86 14.14 6.18 6.32
CA LEU A 86 13.60 7.51 6.06
C LEU A 86 12.94 8.11 7.31
N ARG A 87 12.14 7.34 8.07
CA ARG A 87 11.54 7.86 9.30
C ARG A 87 12.57 8.14 10.41
N LEU A 88 13.69 7.40 10.48
CA LEU A 88 14.81 7.73 11.34
C LEU A 88 15.48 9.02 10.87
N LEU A 89 15.70 9.20 9.57
CA LEU A 89 16.26 10.41 9.00
C LEU A 89 15.40 11.64 9.34
N PHE A 90 14.07 11.55 9.16
CA PHE A 90 13.15 12.62 9.50
C PHE A 90 13.04 12.89 10.99
N GLY A 91 13.12 11.85 11.84
CA GLY A 91 13.18 12.01 13.29
C GLY A 91 14.44 12.71 13.79
N THR A 92 15.53 12.65 13.00
CA THR A 92 16.83 13.19 13.37
C THR A 92 17.11 14.56 12.73
N LEU A 93 16.81 14.71 11.44
CA LEU A 93 17.13 15.90 10.65
C LEU A 93 15.90 16.75 10.28
N GLY A 94 14.70 16.23 10.51
CA GLY A 94 13.46 16.90 10.15
C GLY A 94 13.20 18.15 10.96
N VAL A 95 12.87 19.24 10.27
CA VAL A 95 12.47 20.53 10.87
C VAL A 95 10.95 20.61 10.83
N PRO A 96 10.26 20.57 11.99
CA PRO A 96 8.82 20.71 12.07
C PRO A 96 8.36 22.09 11.60
N ARG A 97 7.30 22.13 10.81
CA ARG A 97 6.66 23.38 10.35
C ARG A 97 5.16 23.34 10.65
N CYS A 98 4.58 24.49 10.81
CA CYS A 98 3.12 24.59 10.96
C CYS A 98 2.43 24.22 9.65
N HIS A 99 1.51 23.26 9.70
CA HIS A 99 0.76 22.82 8.51
C HIS A 99 -0.20 23.89 7.95
N ARG A 100 -0.48 24.99 8.72
CA ARG A 100 -1.33 26.10 8.27
C ARG A 100 -0.54 27.25 7.66
N CYS A 101 0.54 27.71 8.32
CA CYS A 101 1.27 28.91 7.89
C CYS A 101 2.69 28.64 7.39
N GLY A 102 3.18 27.39 7.48
CA GLY A 102 4.52 26.99 7.02
C GLY A 102 5.69 27.44 7.91
N LYS A 103 5.45 28.23 8.98
CA LYS A 103 6.51 28.67 9.89
C LYS A 103 7.11 27.49 10.66
N ILE A 104 8.40 27.58 10.97
CA ILE A 104 9.10 26.58 11.78
C ILE A 104 8.49 26.54 13.18
N VAL A 105 8.24 25.34 13.67
CA VAL A 105 7.74 25.06 15.02
C VAL A 105 8.84 24.33 15.77
N GLN A 106 9.54 25.06 16.64
CA GLN A 106 10.63 24.50 17.43
C GLN A 106 10.54 25.06 18.85
N ALA A 107 10.55 24.17 19.84
CA ALA A 107 10.74 24.55 21.22
C ALA A 107 12.16 25.15 21.37
N THR A 108 12.25 26.33 21.94
CA THR A 108 13.53 27.03 22.17
C THR A 108 13.66 27.28 23.68
N SER A 109 14.71 26.75 24.28
CA SER A 109 14.97 27.04 25.72
C SER A 109 15.26 28.52 25.94
N ALA A 110 14.94 29.01 27.13
CA ALA A 110 15.24 30.40 27.53
C ALA A 110 16.72 30.74 27.30
N GLU A 111 17.62 29.82 27.64
CA GLU A 111 19.07 30.01 27.45
C GLU A 111 19.44 30.20 25.96
N SER A 112 18.90 29.35 25.06
CA SER A 112 19.14 29.51 23.62
C SER A 112 18.56 30.79 23.04
N VAL A 113 17.43 31.28 23.56
CA VAL A 113 16.88 32.60 23.21
C VAL A 113 17.84 33.71 23.63
N VAL A 114 18.33 33.67 24.88
CA VAL A 114 19.27 34.66 25.42
C VAL A 114 20.57 34.71 24.61
N GLU A 115 21.18 33.55 24.30
CA GLU A 115 22.39 33.49 23.48
C GLU A 115 22.19 34.14 22.12
N ARG A 116 21.08 33.78 21.43
CA ARG A 116 20.73 34.33 20.13
C ARG A 116 20.49 35.84 20.13
N LEU A 117 19.93 36.38 21.21
CA LEU A 117 19.73 37.82 21.39
C LEU A 117 21.02 38.56 21.67
N LEU A 118 21.94 37.95 22.42
CA LEU A 118 23.25 38.52 22.76
C LEU A 118 24.26 38.45 21.58
N ASP A 119 24.05 37.56 20.61
CA ASP A 119 24.82 37.55 19.34
C ASP A 119 24.47 38.73 18.42
N SER A 120 23.47 39.56 18.81
CA SER A 120 23.14 40.77 18.07
C SER A 120 24.21 41.86 18.28
N PRO A 121 24.46 42.72 17.26
CA PRO A 121 25.43 43.82 17.37
C PRO A 121 25.13 44.75 18.58
N ASP A 122 26.19 45.27 19.18
CA ASP A 122 26.06 46.26 20.26
C ASP A 122 25.21 47.43 19.79
N GLY A 123 24.37 47.96 20.70
CA GLY A 123 23.45 49.04 20.39
C GLY A 123 22.07 48.57 19.84
N THR A 124 21.87 47.29 19.60
CA THR A 124 20.56 46.73 19.21
C THR A 124 19.55 46.95 20.35
N LYS A 125 18.40 47.54 20.03
CA LYS A 125 17.29 47.71 21.00
C LYS A 125 16.43 46.47 21.00
N LEU A 126 16.14 45.96 22.23
CA LEU A 126 15.26 44.83 22.45
C LEU A 126 14.06 45.28 23.28
N THR A 127 12.85 44.96 22.84
CA THR A 127 11.63 45.03 23.64
C THR A 127 11.12 43.63 23.86
N ILE A 128 11.12 43.17 25.11
CA ILE A 128 10.70 41.80 25.47
C ILE A 128 9.24 41.85 25.92
N LEU A 129 8.41 41.00 25.30
CA LEU A 129 6.97 41.00 25.47
C LEU A 129 6.48 39.62 25.87
N ALA A 130 5.47 39.57 26.75
CA ALA A 130 4.74 38.36 27.11
C ALA A 130 3.37 38.32 26.37
N PRO A 131 3.08 37.40 25.49
CA PRO A 131 1.79 37.33 24.80
C PRO A 131 0.69 36.87 25.75
N LEU A 132 -0.30 37.73 26.01
CA LEU A 132 -1.47 37.47 26.87
C LEU A 132 -2.67 37.00 26.06
N LYS A 133 -2.84 37.51 24.83
CA LYS A 133 -3.90 37.12 23.91
C LYS A 133 -3.35 36.99 22.49
N ARG A 134 -3.68 35.91 21.81
CA ARG A 134 -3.34 35.67 20.40
C ARG A 134 -4.58 35.74 19.52
N ARG A 135 -4.41 35.98 18.23
CA ARG A 135 -5.48 36.11 17.22
C ARG A 135 -6.54 34.99 17.25
N ALA A 136 -6.13 33.78 17.61
CA ALA A 136 -7.03 32.63 17.71
C ALA A 136 -7.68 32.43 19.08
N SER A 137 -7.32 33.24 20.08
CA SER A 137 -7.81 33.12 21.46
C SER A 137 -9.21 33.74 21.61
N ARG A 138 -10.11 33.03 22.29
CA ARG A 138 -11.46 33.52 22.65
C ARG A 138 -11.50 34.26 23.98
N VAL A 139 -10.35 34.47 24.65
CA VAL A 139 -10.29 35.16 25.98
C VAL A 139 -10.64 36.65 25.78
N PRO A 140 -11.54 37.20 26.59
CA PRO A 140 -11.87 38.64 26.56
C PRO A 140 -10.65 39.51 26.87
N VAL A 141 -10.53 40.67 26.19
CA VAL A 141 -9.42 41.62 26.42
C VAL A 141 -9.40 42.12 27.88
N ALA A 142 -10.55 42.46 28.46
CA ALA A 142 -10.68 42.87 29.83
C ALA A 142 -10.02 41.92 30.83
N ALA A 143 -10.26 40.61 30.69
CA ALA A 143 -9.66 39.60 31.57
C ALA A 143 -8.12 39.55 31.45
N CYS A 144 -7.58 39.78 30.23
CA CYS A 144 -6.14 39.82 30.01
C CYS A 144 -5.51 41.09 30.59
N VAL A 145 -6.19 42.24 30.48
CA VAL A 145 -5.76 43.54 31.07
C VAL A 145 -5.75 43.44 32.58
N ASP A 146 -6.82 42.92 33.21
CA ASP A 146 -6.90 42.71 34.65
C ASP A 146 -5.78 41.79 35.19
N ALA A 147 -5.50 40.70 34.45
CA ALA A 147 -4.43 39.78 34.80
C ALA A 147 -3.05 40.46 34.71
N ALA A 148 -2.81 41.25 33.68
CA ALA A 148 -1.57 42.00 33.49
C ALA A 148 -1.37 43.08 34.58
N ALA A 149 -2.43 43.81 34.96
CA ALA A 149 -2.39 44.79 36.03
C ALA A 149 -2.04 44.12 37.36
N LYS A 150 -2.66 42.99 37.70
CA LYS A 150 -2.35 42.21 38.92
C LYS A 150 -0.92 41.66 38.93
N ALA A 151 -0.36 41.34 37.75
CA ALA A 151 1.03 40.90 37.61
C ALA A 151 2.04 42.07 37.64
N GLY A 152 1.59 43.32 37.73
CA GLY A 152 2.43 44.51 37.88
C GLY A 152 2.93 45.12 36.57
N PHE A 153 2.37 44.73 35.41
CA PHE A 153 2.72 45.37 34.16
C PHE A 153 2.10 46.76 34.01
N VAL A 154 2.88 47.70 33.48
CA VAL A 154 2.46 49.10 33.30
C VAL A 154 2.14 49.45 31.85
N ARG A 155 2.55 48.61 30.87
CA ARG A 155 2.34 48.86 29.45
C ARG A 155 1.96 47.58 28.74
N LEU A 156 1.03 47.70 27.81
CA LEU A 156 0.61 46.63 26.94
C LEU A 156 0.84 47.02 25.46
N ARG A 157 1.12 46.06 24.63
CA ARG A 157 1.12 46.21 23.17
C ARG A 157 -0.17 45.63 22.65
N VAL A 158 -1.01 46.45 22.03
CA VAL A 158 -2.33 46.14 21.48
C VAL A 158 -2.25 46.24 19.96
N ASP A 159 -2.43 45.13 19.26
CA ASP A 159 -2.35 45.08 17.78
C ASP A 159 -1.14 45.80 17.15
N GLY A 160 -0.01 45.85 17.88
CA GLY A 160 1.23 46.44 17.40
C GLY A 160 1.56 47.81 18.04
N GLU A 161 0.65 48.48 18.73
CA GLU A 161 0.85 49.75 19.38
C GLU A 161 1.05 49.58 20.90
N ILE A 162 2.04 50.26 21.47
CA ILE A 162 2.36 50.18 22.92
C ILE A 162 1.64 51.30 23.64
N LEU A 163 0.69 50.92 24.52
CA LEU A 163 -0.12 51.83 25.31
C LEU A 163 0.12 51.62 26.82
N PRO A 164 -0.05 52.64 27.66
CA PRO A 164 -0.21 52.45 29.09
C PRO A 164 -1.41 51.53 29.38
N ILE A 165 -1.33 50.73 30.44
CA ILE A 165 -2.39 49.77 30.76
C ILE A 165 -3.73 50.46 31.07
N GLU A 166 -3.66 51.69 31.59
CA GLU A 166 -4.80 52.57 31.95
C GLU A 166 -5.57 53.05 30.69
N ASP A 167 -4.87 53.13 29.54
CA ASP A 167 -5.41 53.66 28.30
C ASP A 167 -5.98 52.54 27.39
N VAL A 168 -5.90 51.26 27.81
CA VAL A 168 -6.43 50.13 27.05
C VAL A 168 -7.93 49.95 27.30
N PRO A 169 -8.83 50.19 26.30
CA PRO A 169 -10.26 50.06 26.52
C PRO A 169 -10.63 48.61 26.88
N ALA A 170 -11.44 48.42 27.93
CA ALA A 170 -11.87 47.07 28.37
C ALA A 170 -12.73 46.33 27.33
N ASP A 171 -13.38 47.05 26.45
CA ASP A 171 -14.22 46.57 25.34
C ASP A 171 -13.49 46.51 24.01
N ALA A 172 -12.17 46.72 23.99
CA ALA A 172 -11.38 46.70 22.78
C ALA A 172 -11.49 45.32 22.09
N ALA A 173 -11.77 45.32 20.79
CA ALA A 173 -11.80 44.11 19.95
C ALA A 173 -10.39 43.73 19.46
N ALA A 174 -9.39 43.77 20.30
CA ALA A 174 -8.01 43.53 19.95
C ALA A 174 -7.79 42.05 19.51
N ALA A 175 -7.09 41.86 18.41
CA ALA A 175 -6.70 40.56 17.93
C ALA A 175 -5.50 39.98 18.68
N THR A 176 -4.56 40.87 19.10
CA THR A 176 -3.36 40.49 19.85
C THR A 176 -3.15 41.41 21.03
N LEU A 177 -2.72 40.88 22.18
CA LEU A 177 -2.39 41.63 23.37
C LEU A 177 -1.13 41.05 24.02
N GLU A 178 -0.13 41.87 24.26
CA GLU A 178 1.18 41.48 24.79
C GLU A 178 1.59 42.42 25.93
N ALA A 179 2.05 41.87 27.05
CA ALA A 179 2.59 42.67 28.14
C ALA A 179 4.05 43.05 27.86
N VAL A 180 4.41 44.32 28.05
CA VAL A 180 5.80 44.77 27.94
C VAL A 180 6.54 44.40 29.21
N VAL A 181 7.45 43.42 29.10
CA VAL A 181 8.24 42.92 30.23
C VAL A 181 9.44 43.81 30.47
N ASP A 182 10.23 44.09 29.43
CA ASP A 182 11.42 44.92 29.54
C ASP A 182 11.78 45.59 28.21
N ARG A 183 12.53 46.71 28.32
CA ARG A 183 13.15 47.40 27.17
C ARG A 183 14.60 47.65 27.49
N LEU A 184 15.49 47.13 26.68
CA LEU A 184 16.93 47.17 26.90
C LEU A 184 17.70 47.34 25.59
N VAL A 185 18.98 47.68 25.73
CA VAL A 185 19.92 47.76 24.60
C VAL A 185 21.00 46.73 24.83
N VAL A 186 21.33 45.95 23.79
CA VAL A 186 22.38 44.93 23.85
C VAL A 186 23.73 45.57 24.15
N LYS A 187 24.37 45.12 25.24
CA LYS A 187 25.69 45.48 25.73
C LYS A 187 26.31 44.26 26.42
N PRO A 188 27.63 44.14 26.56
CA PRO A 188 28.26 42.97 27.18
C PRO A 188 27.76 42.61 28.59
N GLU A 189 27.33 43.60 29.35
CA GLU A 189 26.94 43.44 30.76
C GLU A 189 25.45 43.10 31.01
N VAL A 190 24.61 43.04 29.95
CA VAL A 190 23.15 42.89 30.12
C VAL A 190 22.66 41.45 30.19
N ARG A 191 23.56 40.41 30.09
CA ARG A 191 23.20 39.00 30.02
C ARG A 191 22.19 38.61 31.11
N ARG A 192 22.47 38.89 32.37
CA ARG A 192 21.59 38.52 33.49
C ARG A 192 20.19 39.14 33.34
N ARG A 193 20.12 40.42 32.98
CA ARG A 193 18.84 41.13 32.81
C ARG A 193 18.04 40.60 31.65
N VAL A 194 18.69 40.23 30.52
CA VAL A 194 18.02 39.58 29.39
C VAL A 194 17.47 38.22 29.81
N THR A 195 18.25 37.45 30.59
CA THR A 195 17.82 36.14 31.09
C THR A 195 16.57 36.25 31.94
N ASP A 196 16.63 37.12 32.99
CA ASP A 196 15.52 37.35 33.94
C ASP A 196 14.24 37.81 33.18
N SER A 197 14.41 38.71 32.18
CA SER A 197 13.29 39.24 31.38
C SER A 197 12.69 38.22 30.45
N ILE A 198 13.49 37.35 29.82
CA ILE A 198 13.02 36.27 28.96
C ILE A 198 12.30 35.17 29.76
N GLU A 199 12.84 34.79 30.91
CA GLU A 199 12.21 33.81 31.81
C GLU A 199 10.85 34.35 32.31
N LEU A 200 10.79 35.65 32.71
CA LEU A 200 9.53 36.26 33.09
C LEU A 200 8.53 36.32 31.92
N ALA A 201 9.00 36.68 30.72
CA ALA A 201 8.14 36.73 29.54
C ALA A 201 7.56 35.35 29.19
N LEU A 202 8.38 34.28 29.24
CA LEU A 202 7.95 32.92 29.01
C LEU A 202 6.95 32.43 30.08
N ALA A 203 7.23 32.74 31.37
CA ALA A 203 6.33 32.38 32.47
C ALA A 203 4.94 33.04 32.32
N GLN A 204 4.90 34.33 32.03
CA GLN A 204 3.67 35.13 31.92
C GLN A 204 2.95 34.85 30.58
N GLY A 205 3.70 34.57 29.48
CA GLY A 205 3.18 34.26 28.17
C GLY A 205 2.81 32.79 27.97
N GLY A 206 2.74 32.00 29.09
CA GLY A 206 2.35 30.58 29.02
C GLY A 206 3.33 29.72 28.27
N GLY A 207 4.63 29.97 28.35
CA GLY A 207 5.72 29.30 27.64
C GLY A 207 6.09 29.98 26.33
N SER A 208 5.62 31.20 26.07
CA SER A 208 5.93 31.94 24.84
C SER A 208 6.35 33.37 25.16
N ALA A 209 7.28 33.89 24.34
CA ALA A 209 7.75 35.26 24.41
C ALA A 209 7.84 35.87 23.01
N VAL A 210 7.67 37.18 22.92
CA VAL A 210 7.87 37.97 21.69
C VAL A 210 8.98 38.98 21.95
N VAL A 211 9.96 39.04 21.06
CA VAL A 211 11.03 40.02 21.16
C VAL A 211 11.01 40.91 19.93
N LEU A 212 10.84 42.21 20.14
CA LEU A 212 11.01 43.18 19.08
C LEU A 212 12.48 43.59 19.06
N ARG A 213 13.13 43.38 17.95
CA ARG A 213 14.54 43.68 17.74
C ARG A 213 14.69 44.80 16.71
N ALA A 214 15.28 45.92 17.13
CA ALA A 214 15.60 47.03 16.24
C ALA A 214 17.11 47.26 16.24
N ARG A 215 17.75 46.94 15.09
CA ARG A 215 19.15 47.28 14.86
C ARG A 215 19.29 48.74 14.50
N PRO A 216 20.45 49.37 14.78
CA PRO A 216 20.71 50.75 14.36
C PRO A 216 20.54 50.90 12.85
N GLY A 217 19.56 51.74 12.41
CA GLY A 217 19.28 52.02 11.01
C GLY A 217 18.37 50.98 10.28
N GLU A 218 17.89 49.95 10.97
CA GLU A 218 16.96 48.96 10.44
C GLU A 218 15.57 49.10 11.06
N ALA A 219 14.55 48.60 10.34
CA ALA A 219 13.18 48.47 10.84
C ALA A 219 13.11 47.45 11.99
N GLU A 220 12.18 47.68 12.94
CA GLU A 220 11.92 46.76 14.02
C GLU A 220 11.36 45.42 13.52
N VAL A 221 11.94 44.31 13.94
CA VAL A 221 11.53 42.97 13.59
C VAL A 221 11.01 42.24 14.82
N ALA A 222 9.82 41.66 14.73
CA ALA A 222 9.24 40.83 15.78
C ALA A 222 9.67 39.38 15.64
N GLU A 223 10.31 38.83 16.66
CA GLU A 223 10.70 37.41 16.73
C GLU A 223 9.89 36.71 17.83
N ASN A 224 9.24 35.63 17.48
CA ASN A 224 8.41 34.83 18.37
C ASN A 224 9.19 33.63 18.88
N TYR A 225 9.20 33.39 20.17
CA TYR A 225 9.87 32.27 20.82
C TYR A 225 8.86 31.47 21.64
N SER A 226 9.03 30.16 21.74
CA SER A 226 8.22 29.28 22.58
C SER A 226 9.04 28.16 23.18
N GLU A 227 8.87 27.86 24.45
CA GLU A 227 9.38 26.64 25.10
C GLU A 227 8.55 25.41 24.75
N ARG A 228 7.37 25.60 24.16
CA ARG A 228 6.48 24.54 23.71
C ARG A 228 6.57 24.39 22.22
N ASN A 229 6.36 23.16 21.74
CA ASN A 229 6.20 22.88 20.32
C ASN A 229 4.83 23.42 19.86
N GLU A 230 4.71 24.71 19.66
CA GLU A 230 3.50 25.33 19.15
C GLU A 230 3.80 26.42 18.10
N CYS A 231 2.87 26.57 17.16
CA CYS A 231 2.95 27.69 16.23
C CYS A 231 2.50 28.97 16.92
N THR A 232 3.41 29.90 17.10
CA THR A 232 3.15 31.19 17.77
C THR A 232 2.09 32.04 17.07
N ASP A 233 1.91 31.89 15.73
CA ASP A 233 0.93 32.67 14.98
C ASP A 233 -0.45 31.98 14.94
N CYS A 234 -0.49 30.66 14.76
CA CYS A 234 -1.73 29.90 14.62
C CYS A 234 -2.27 29.36 15.95
N GLY A 235 -1.47 29.40 17.03
CA GLY A 235 -1.82 28.87 18.35
C GLY A 235 -2.03 27.34 18.34
N ILE A 236 -1.42 26.60 17.36
CA ILE A 236 -1.56 25.17 17.25
C ILE A 236 -0.39 24.51 17.97
N ALA A 237 -0.70 23.68 18.96
CA ALA A 237 0.28 22.85 19.65
C ALA A 237 0.62 21.61 18.82
N PHE A 238 1.87 21.20 18.84
CA PHE A 238 2.40 20.04 18.13
C PHE A 238 3.03 19.08 19.13
N ASP A 239 2.76 17.80 18.95
CA ASP A 239 3.49 16.77 19.66
C ASP A 239 4.94 16.73 19.20
N VAL A 240 5.84 16.26 20.06
CA VAL A 240 7.23 16.01 19.67
C VAL A 240 7.26 14.93 18.60
N LEU A 241 7.77 15.28 17.42
CA LEU A 241 7.90 14.33 16.32
C LEU A 241 9.07 13.38 16.59
N THR A 242 8.75 12.11 16.72
CA THR A 242 9.72 11.01 16.83
C THR A 242 9.70 10.17 15.54
N SER A 243 10.63 9.24 15.39
CA SER A 243 10.61 8.30 14.24
C SER A 243 9.29 7.52 14.13
N ALA A 244 8.59 7.28 15.24
CA ALA A 244 7.27 6.64 15.25
C ALA A 244 6.17 7.54 14.68
N SER A 245 6.32 8.86 14.73
CA SER A 245 5.38 9.82 14.16
C SER A 245 5.39 9.80 12.62
N PHE A 246 6.48 9.36 12.00
CA PHE A 246 6.60 9.23 10.54
C PHE A 246 6.14 7.87 10.00
N SER A 247 5.52 7.03 10.84
CA SER A 247 4.98 5.74 10.42
C SER A 247 3.47 5.84 10.19
N PHE A 248 3.02 5.56 8.97
CA PHE A 248 1.59 5.45 8.66
C PHE A 248 0.95 4.15 9.19
N ASN A 249 1.75 3.23 9.76
CA ASN A 249 1.27 2.05 10.49
C ASN A 249 1.07 2.33 11.99
N SER A 250 1.52 3.50 12.47
CA SER A 250 1.35 3.94 13.84
C SER A 250 0.21 4.95 13.97
N PRO A 251 -0.66 4.87 14.98
CA PRO A 251 -1.71 5.87 15.23
C PRO A 251 -1.17 7.30 15.41
N ARG A 252 0.11 7.45 15.81
CA ARG A 252 0.76 8.74 15.95
C ARG A 252 1.02 9.45 14.63
N GLY A 253 1.28 8.68 13.56
CA GLY A 253 1.61 9.22 12.24
C GLY A 253 0.52 9.06 11.21
N ALA A 254 -0.31 8.04 11.34
CA ALA A 254 -1.35 7.72 10.37
C ALA A 254 -2.40 8.84 10.25
N CYS A 255 -2.83 9.14 9.03
CA CYS A 255 -3.97 10.00 8.78
C CYS A 255 -5.21 9.44 9.50
N PRO A 256 -5.92 10.23 10.33
CA PRO A 256 -7.04 9.73 11.15
C PRO A 256 -8.25 9.29 10.32
N VAL A 257 -8.39 9.77 9.07
CA VAL A 257 -9.51 9.44 8.20
C VAL A 257 -9.31 8.10 7.49
N CYS A 258 -8.14 7.87 6.90
CA CYS A 258 -7.84 6.64 6.16
C CYS A 258 -6.98 5.64 6.96
N GLU A 259 -6.64 5.95 8.20
CA GLU A 259 -5.82 5.10 9.08
C GLU A 259 -4.51 4.60 8.42
N GLY A 260 -3.89 5.46 7.62
CA GLY A 260 -2.65 5.15 6.92
C GLY A 260 -2.82 4.38 5.60
N LEU A 261 -4.04 4.13 5.14
CA LEU A 261 -4.29 3.44 3.86
C LEU A 261 -4.07 4.34 2.64
N GLY A 262 -4.15 5.67 2.79
CA GLY A 262 -4.09 6.64 1.69
C GLY A 262 -5.32 6.67 0.79
N ARG A 263 -6.24 5.74 0.97
CA ARG A 263 -7.47 5.60 0.19
C ARG A 263 -8.67 5.41 1.10
N GLU A 264 -9.81 5.91 0.66
CA GLU A 264 -11.11 5.71 1.29
C GLU A 264 -11.94 4.78 0.43
N ALA A 265 -12.56 3.79 1.06
CA ALA A 265 -13.57 3.00 0.41
C ALA A 265 -14.93 3.71 0.53
N TYR A 266 -15.61 3.91 -0.57
CA TYR A 266 -16.92 4.55 -0.62
C TYR A 266 -17.87 3.74 -1.49
N PHE A 267 -19.17 3.84 -1.22
CA PHE A 267 -20.17 3.25 -2.10
C PHE A 267 -20.26 4.10 -3.38
N ASP A 268 -19.98 3.45 -4.50
CA ASP A 268 -19.92 4.09 -5.81
C ASP A 268 -21.30 4.13 -6.44
N GLU A 269 -21.77 5.32 -6.78
CA GLU A 269 -23.09 5.51 -7.38
C GLU A 269 -23.23 4.76 -8.71
N ALA A 270 -22.17 4.68 -9.51
CA ALA A 270 -22.15 3.93 -10.75
C ALA A 270 -22.26 2.40 -10.53
N LEU A 271 -21.78 1.87 -9.40
CA LEU A 271 -21.95 0.47 -9.04
C LEU A 271 -23.31 0.20 -8.38
N VAL A 272 -23.85 1.20 -7.68
CA VAL A 272 -25.18 1.15 -7.07
C VAL A 272 -26.28 1.21 -8.11
N VAL A 273 -26.11 2.05 -9.14
CA VAL A 273 -26.99 2.21 -10.29
C VAL A 273 -26.20 1.94 -11.58
N PRO A 274 -25.92 0.69 -11.91
CA PRO A 274 -25.05 0.35 -13.05
C PRO A 274 -25.73 0.50 -14.42
N ASP A 275 -27.06 0.59 -14.46
CA ASP A 275 -27.86 0.78 -15.66
C ASP A 275 -28.90 1.87 -15.40
N ASP A 276 -28.61 3.05 -15.92
CA ASP A 276 -29.43 4.24 -15.76
C ASP A 276 -30.68 4.26 -16.68
N SER A 277 -30.76 3.33 -17.62
CA SER A 277 -31.96 3.12 -18.44
C SER A 277 -33.09 2.41 -17.68
N LEU A 278 -32.77 1.77 -16.55
CA LEU A 278 -33.76 1.12 -15.70
C LEU A 278 -34.50 2.16 -14.83
N SER A 279 -35.77 1.90 -14.59
CA SER A 279 -36.57 2.68 -13.64
C SER A 279 -36.42 2.12 -12.20
N LEU A 280 -36.90 2.88 -11.21
CA LEU A 280 -36.92 2.42 -9.80
C LEU A 280 -37.74 1.12 -9.66
N ALA A 281 -38.89 1.02 -10.39
CA ALA A 281 -39.72 -0.18 -10.40
C ALA A 281 -38.98 -1.39 -11.03
N LYS A 282 -38.23 -1.16 -12.12
CA LYS A 282 -37.43 -2.18 -12.81
C LYS A 282 -36.13 -2.49 -12.12
N GLY A 283 -35.76 -1.73 -11.07
CA GLY A 283 -34.64 -2.02 -10.18
C GLY A 283 -33.33 -1.36 -10.52
N ALA A 284 -33.36 -0.11 -10.89
CA ALA A 284 -32.19 0.73 -11.08
C ALA A 284 -31.21 0.63 -9.89
N ILE A 285 -31.71 0.58 -8.66
CA ILE A 285 -30.90 0.45 -7.44
C ILE A 285 -30.56 -1.03 -7.18
N ARG A 286 -29.43 -1.47 -7.72
CA ARG A 286 -29.00 -2.87 -7.72
C ARG A 286 -28.80 -3.51 -6.32
N PRO A 287 -28.23 -2.83 -5.30
CA PRO A 287 -28.06 -3.42 -3.95
C PRO A 287 -29.40 -3.78 -3.29
N TRP A 288 -30.47 -3.04 -3.56
CA TRP A 288 -31.78 -3.25 -2.96
C TRP A 288 -32.62 -4.32 -3.67
N ARG A 289 -32.13 -4.85 -4.79
CA ARG A 289 -32.70 -6.00 -5.50
C ARG A 289 -32.15 -7.34 -5.05
N ARG A 290 -31.08 -7.34 -4.26
CA ARG A 290 -30.45 -8.57 -3.74
C ARG A 290 -30.85 -8.84 -2.31
N GLY A 291 -31.25 -10.10 -2.03
CA GLY A 291 -31.62 -10.54 -0.69
C GLY A 291 -32.98 -11.23 -0.63
N PRO A 292 -33.45 -11.56 0.60
CA PRO A 292 -34.76 -12.17 0.80
C PRO A 292 -35.90 -11.32 0.23
N LYS A 293 -36.92 -11.97 -0.37
CA LYS A 293 -38.09 -11.29 -0.98
C LYS A 293 -38.74 -10.26 -0.06
N ARG A 294 -38.77 -10.53 1.27
CA ARG A 294 -39.32 -9.60 2.28
C ARG A 294 -38.54 -8.28 2.35
N LEU A 295 -37.22 -8.34 2.28
CA LEU A 295 -36.35 -7.17 2.35
C LEU A 295 -36.45 -6.33 1.08
N VAL A 296 -36.42 -6.99 -0.09
CA VAL A 296 -36.63 -6.33 -1.39
C VAL A 296 -37.99 -5.64 -1.46
N GLY A 297 -39.05 -6.29 -0.94
CA GLY A 297 -40.38 -5.69 -0.82
C GLY A 297 -40.42 -4.44 0.05
N ALA A 298 -39.70 -4.45 1.18
CA ALA A 298 -39.61 -3.29 2.07
C ALA A 298 -38.89 -2.09 1.39
N PHE A 299 -37.79 -2.34 0.67
CA PHE A 299 -37.10 -1.31 -0.09
C PHE A 299 -37.97 -0.72 -1.22
N ASN A 300 -38.69 -1.56 -1.95
CA ASN A 300 -39.61 -1.09 -2.99
C ASN A 300 -40.76 -0.21 -2.42
N MET A 301 -41.28 -0.56 -1.22
CA MET A 301 -42.28 0.28 -0.55
C MET A 301 -41.72 1.64 -0.12
N MET A 302 -40.46 1.62 0.38
CA MET A 302 -39.76 2.85 0.75
C MET A 302 -39.53 3.77 -0.48
N LEU A 303 -39.05 3.21 -1.59
CA LEU A 303 -38.85 3.94 -2.83
C LEU A 303 -40.17 4.54 -3.37
N ARG A 304 -41.28 3.81 -3.30
CA ARG A 304 -42.62 4.33 -3.66
C ARG A 304 -43.00 5.54 -2.80
N SER A 305 -42.70 5.50 -1.51
CA SER A 305 -43.00 6.62 -0.62
C SER A 305 -42.15 7.85 -0.94
N VAL A 306 -40.88 7.66 -1.28
CA VAL A 306 -39.97 8.74 -1.70
C VAL A 306 -40.40 9.30 -3.07
N ALA A 307 -40.70 8.45 -4.03
CA ALA A 307 -41.16 8.86 -5.35
C ALA A 307 -42.46 9.69 -5.28
N ALA A 308 -43.44 9.24 -4.48
CA ALA A 308 -44.69 9.98 -4.25
C ALA A 308 -44.46 11.34 -3.57
N TRP A 309 -43.50 11.41 -2.61
CA TRP A 309 -43.12 12.66 -1.94
C TRP A 309 -42.45 13.64 -2.90
N GLN A 310 -41.60 13.15 -3.81
CA GLN A 310 -40.91 13.96 -4.82
C GLN A 310 -41.75 14.22 -6.08
N GLY A 311 -42.95 13.65 -6.18
CA GLY A 311 -43.86 13.84 -7.34
C GLY A 311 -43.36 13.17 -8.63
N VAL A 312 -42.58 12.07 -8.52
CA VAL A 312 -42.04 11.35 -9.68
C VAL A 312 -42.67 9.96 -9.82
N ASP A 313 -42.75 9.45 -11.05
CA ASP A 313 -43.24 8.11 -11.32
C ASP A 313 -42.12 7.08 -11.11
N MET A 314 -42.45 5.96 -10.47
CA MET A 314 -41.57 4.79 -10.26
C MET A 314 -41.09 4.16 -11.57
N ASP A 315 -41.79 4.34 -12.66
CA ASP A 315 -41.47 3.78 -13.98
C ASP A 315 -40.57 4.70 -14.82
N THR A 316 -40.32 5.95 -14.37
CA THR A 316 -39.37 6.86 -15.02
C THR A 316 -37.94 6.26 -14.97
N PRO A 317 -37.20 6.16 -16.12
CA PRO A 317 -35.82 5.75 -16.14
C PRO A 317 -34.96 6.62 -15.24
N TRP A 318 -33.96 6.01 -14.58
CA TRP A 318 -33.08 6.72 -13.64
C TRP A 318 -32.42 7.97 -14.25
N ARG A 319 -31.92 7.86 -15.49
CA ARG A 319 -31.31 8.99 -16.21
C ARG A 319 -32.24 10.17 -16.44
N ASP A 320 -33.55 9.92 -16.55
CA ASP A 320 -34.59 10.92 -16.84
C ASP A 320 -35.15 11.55 -15.56
N LEU A 321 -34.76 11.05 -14.36
CA LEU A 321 -35.12 11.65 -13.08
C LEU A 321 -34.31 12.94 -12.86
N PRO A 322 -34.94 14.00 -12.28
CA PRO A 322 -34.25 15.22 -11.88
C PRO A 322 -33.06 14.92 -10.97
N GLU A 323 -31.96 15.67 -11.07
CA GLU A 323 -30.74 15.46 -10.26
C GLU A 323 -31.03 15.57 -8.76
N THR A 324 -31.90 16.51 -8.37
CA THR A 324 -32.35 16.70 -6.98
C THR A 324 -33.02 15.44 -6.43
N VAL A 325 -33.87 14.79 -7.23
CA VAL A 325 -34.56 13.55 -6.86
C VAL A 325 -33.58 12.39 -6.75
N ARG A 326 -32.66 12.26 -7.70
CA ARG A 326 -31.57 11.25 -7.65
C ARG A 326 -30.72 11.42 -6.39
N HIS A 327 -30.38 12.67 -6.07
CA HIS A 327 -29.63 12.99 -4.85
C HIS A 327 -30.38 12.57 -3.59
N VAL A 328 -31.67 12.93 -3.48
CA VAL A 328 -32.49 12.52 -2.32
C VAL A 328 -32.56 10.99 -2.21
N ILE A 329 -32.79 10.27 -3.30
CA ILE A 329 -32.84 8.80 -3.28
C ILE A 329 -31.52 8.21 -2.78
N LEU A 330 -30.39 8.73 -3.22
CA LEU A 330 -29.06 8.20 -2.85
C LEU A 330 -28.62 8.64 -1.46
N HIS A 331 -28.82 9.90 -1.08
CA HIS A 331 -28.23 10.50 0.12
C HIS A 331 -29.22 10.73 1.27
N GLY A 332 -30.52 10.70 1.00
CA GLY A 332 -31.57 10.89 2.01
C GLY A 332 -32.28 12.23 1.95
N SER A 333 -33.31 12.40 2.80
CA SER A 333 -34.14 13.62 2.85
C SER A 333 -33.58 14.72 3.76
N GLY A 334 -32.34 14.58 4.27
CA GLY A 334 -31.81 15.50 5.29
C GLY A 334 -32.64 15.43 6.56
N ASP A 335 -33.09 16.58 7.07
CA ASP A 335 -33.93 16.68 8.28
C ASP A 335 -35.44 16.61 7.94
N GLU A 336 -35.82 16.52 6.66
CA GLU A 336 -37.22 16.48 6.26
C GLU A 336 -37.85 15.12 6.49
N GLU A 337 -38.97 15.11 7.20
CA GLU A 337 -39.78 13.93 7.44
C GLU A 337 -40.77 13.68 6.30
N LEU A 338 -40.82 12.47 5.79
CA LEU A 338 -41.81 12.03 4.81
C LEU A 338 -42.62 10.85 5.33
N VAL A 339 -43.83 10.68 4.79
CA VAL A 339 -44.71 9.58 5.16
C VAL A 339 -44.23 8.30 4.49
N ILE A 340 -43.55 7.44 5.28
CA ILE A 340 -43.10 6.13 4.78
C ILE A 340 -44.11 5.05 5.11
N THR A 341 -44.44 4.27 4.07
CA THR A 341 -45.31 3.10 4.20
C THR A 341 -44.49 1.86 4.46
N LYS A 342 -44.79 1.13 5.53
CA LYS A 342 -44.13 -0.13 5.91
C LYS A 342 -45.15 -1.24 6.09
N LYS A 343 -44.79 -2.49 5.70
CA LYS A 343 -45.60 -3.68 6.01
C LYS A 343 -45.01 -4.40 7.22
N VAL A 344 -45.72 -4.36 8.35
CA VAL A 344 -45.31 -4.99 9.61
C VAL A 344 -46.31 -6.09 9.95
N ARG A 345 -45.86 -7.35 10.03
CA ARG A 345 -46.68 -8.52 10.32
C ARG A 345 -47.98 -8.61 9.49
N GLY A 346 -47.90 -8.30 8.21
CA GLY A 346 -49.03 -8.33 7.28
C GLY A 346 -49.82 -7.01 7.16
N ASN A 347 -49.76 -6.14 8.16
CA ASN A 347 -50.48 -4.86 8.18
C ASN A 347 -49.66 -3.73 7.61
N VAL A 348 -50.29 -2.83 6.84
CA VAL A 348 -49.68 -1.62 6.29
C VAL A 348 -49.74 -0.53 7.36
N ARG A 349 -48.57 -0.04 7.78
CA ARG A 349 -48.43 1.10 8.69
C ARG A 349 -47.81 2.28 7.94
N ARG A 350 -48.36 3.46 8.15
CA ARG A 350 -47.83 4.74 7.65
C ARG A 350 -47.32 5.55 8.83
N GLY A 351 -46.14 6.13 8.71
CA GLY A 351 -45.55 6.98 9.75
C GLY A 351 -44.62 8.01 9.16
N LYS A 352 -44.55 9.19 9.79
CA LYS A 352 -43.54 10.19 9.45
C LYS A 352 -42.18 9.76 9.94
N GLN A 353 -41.20 9.81 9.09
CA GLN A 353 -39.80 9.57 9.44
C GLN A 353 -38.89 10.18 8.39
N VAL A 354 -37.66 10.48 8.76
CA VAL A 354 -36.60 10.90 7.87
C VAL A 354 -36.19 9.71 6.99
N TYR A 355 -36.00 9.97 5.71
CA TYR A 355 -35.51 8.96 4.76
C TYR A 355 -33.97 8.95 4.77
N GLU A 356 -33.39 7.83 5.18
CA GLU A 356 -31.94 7.65 5.37
C GLU A 356 -31.14 7.79 4.05
N GLY A 357 -31.70 7.44 2.90
CA GLY A 357 -30.98 7.31 1.63
C GLY A 357 -30.35 5.93 1.40
N VAL A 358 -30.07 5.62 0.13
CA VAL A 358 -29.47 4.32 -0.25
C VAL A 358 -28.06 4.19 0.28
N LEU A 359 -27.18 5.18 0.07
CA LEU A 359 -25.78 5.12 0.43
C LEU A 359 -25.56 5.07 1.95
N PRO A 360 -26.22 5.90 2.78
CA PRO A 360 -26.19 5.77 4.23
C PRO A 360 -26.71 4.41 4.73
N ASN A 361 -27.80 3.89 4.14
CA ASN A 361 -28.33 2.57 4.45
C ASN A 361 -27.29 1.47 4.19
N LEU A 362 -26.61 1.50 3.06
CA LEU A 362 -25.54 0.53 2.74
C LEU A 362 -24.37 0.64 3.73
N ARG A 363 -23.95 1.87 4.11
CA ARG A 363 -22.90 2.09 5.13
C ARG A 363 -23.28 1.52 6.49
N ARG A 364 -24.51 1.76 6.95
CA ARG A 364 -25.03 1.21 8.20
C ARG A 364 -25.04 -0.32 8.15
N ARG A 365 -25.62 -0.91 7.09
CA ARG A 365 -25.65 -2.37 6.91
C ARG A 365 -24.27 -3.01 6.86
N LEU A 366 -23.29 -2.35 6.28
CA LEU A 366 -21.90 -2.83 6.25
C LEU A 366 -21.29 -2.88 7.66
N ARG A 367 -21.62 -1.90 8.52
CA ARG A 367 -21.14 -1.85 9.91
C ARG A 367 -21.83 -2.86 10.82
N GLU A 368 -23.14 -3.09 10.60
CA GLU A 368 -23.97 -3.93 11.46
C GLU A 368 -23.96 -5.42 11.04
N SER A 369 -23.42 -5.77 9.88
CA SER A 369 -23.48 -7.13 9.36
C SER A 369 -22.35 -7.99 9.91
N GLU A 370 -22.70 -9.08 10.57
CA GLU A 370 -21.79 -10.15 11.01
C GLU A 370 -21.58 -11.24 9.94
N SER A 371 -22.37 -11.23 8.86
CA SER A 371 -22.29 -12.22 7.79
C SER A 371 -21.22 -11.86 6.77
N GLU A 372 -20.16 -12.65 6.67
CA GLU A 372 -19.08 -12.47 5.71
C GLU A 372 -19.58 -12.41 4.26
N SER A 373 -20.55 -13.25 3.91
CA SER A 373 -21.15 -13.27 2.57
C SER A 373 -21.91 -11.97 2.26
N MET A 374 -22.61 -11.40 3.25
CA MET A 374 -23.30 -10.12 3.10
C MET A 374 -22.29 -8.97 2.99
N VAL A 375 -21.27 -8.97 3.82
CA VAL A 375 -20.16 -7.99 3.76
C VAL A 375 -19.47 -8.02 2.39
N ALA A 376 -19.22 -9.22 1.84
CA ALA A 376 -18.63 -9.35 0.50
C ALA A 376 -19.55 -8.77 -0.60
N VAL A 377 -20.85 -9.02 -0.51
CA VAL A 377 -21.84 -8.45 -1.45
C VAL A 377 -21.89 -6.94 -1.33
N LEU A 378 -21.90 -6.38 -0.12
CA LEU A 378 -21.93 -4.93 0.08
C LEU A 378 -20.64 -4.28 -0.42
N ARG A 379 -19.48 -4.89 -0.17
CA ARG A 379 -18.19 -4.43 -0.68
C ARG A 379 -18.11 -4.43 -2.21
N SER A 380 -18.86 -5.28 -2.92
CA SER A 380 -18.90 -5.27 -4.39
C SER A 380 -19.51 -4.00 -5.00
N PHE A 381 -20.18 -3.17 -4.20
CA PHE A 381 -20.71 -1.86 -4.58
C PHE A 381 -19.83 -0.69 -4.15
N MET A 382 -18.61 -0.99 -3.67
CA MET A 382 -17.67 0.03 -3.23
C MET A 382 -16.51 0.18 -4.20
N SER A 383 -16.11 1.42 -4.42
CA SER A 383 -14.88 1.82 -5.08
C SER A 383 -13.91 2.46 -4.10
N ARG A 384 -12.68 2.63 -4.51
CA ARG A 384 -11.64 3.28 -3.71
C ARG A 384 -11.25 4.60 -4.37
N ARG A 385 -11.21 5.68 -3.58
CA ARG A 385 -10.68 6.98 -3.99
C ARG A 385 -9.52 7.40 -3.11
N ARG A 386 -8.74 8.37 -3.55
CA ARG A 386 -7.71 8.98 -2.69
C ARG A 386 -8.40 9.60 -1.48
N CYS A 387 -7.78 9.45 -0.30
CA CYS A 387 -8.29 10.01 0.95
C CYS A 387 -8.42 11.52 0.84
N SER A 388 -9.58 12.06 1.15
CA SER A 388 -9.90 13.49 1.09
C SER A 388 -9.07 14.32 2.07
N ALA A 389 -8.71 13.76 3.23
CA ALA A 389 -7.98 14.47 4.28
C ALA A 389 -6.46 14.53 4.03
N CYS A 390 -5.84 13.46 3.54
CA CYS A 390 -4.40 13.43 3.29
C CYS A 390 -4.01 13.44 1.80
N GLY A 391 -4.97 13.52 0.88
CA GLY A 391 -4.68 13.51 -0.56
C GLY A 391 -4.02 12.21 -1.07
N GLY A 392 -4.08 11.12 -0.28
CA GLY A 392 -3.38 9.87 -0.58
C GLY A 392 -2.04 9.69 0.12
N LEU A 393 -1.54 10.69 0.84
CA LEU A 393 -0.20 10.72 1.44
C LEU A 393 -0.08 9.91 2.74
N ARG A 394 -1.16 9.30 3.24
CA ARG A 394 -1.22 8.34 4.37
C ARG A 394 -0.91 8.91 5.76
N LEU A 395 -0.25 10.05 5.86
CA LEU A 395 0.24 10.66 7.10
C LEU A 395 -0.64 11.84 7.53
N ARG A 396 -0.51 12.23 8.80
CA ARG A 396 -1.15 13.42 9.36
C ARG A 396 -0.56 14.70 8.76
N PRO A 397 -1.33 15.81 8.66
CA PRO A 397 -0.84 17.09 8.15
C PRO A 397 0.38 17.64 8.88
N GLU A 398 0.44 17.45 10.21
CA GLU A 398 1.55 17.92 11.06
C GLU A 398 2.86 17.19 10.70
N VAL A 399 2.77 15.89 10.42
CA VAL A 399 3.91 15.06 10.00
C VAL A 399 4.36 15.42 8.58
N LEU A 400 3.41 15.67 7.68
CA LEU A 400 3.69 16.09 6.30
C LEU A 400 4.29 17.50 6.22
N ALA A 401 4.04 18.33 7.22
CA ALA A 401 4.65 19.64 7.30
C ALA A 401 6.12 19.63 7.79
N CYS A 402 6.59 18.51 8.35
CA CYS A 402 8.00 18.34 8.71
C CYS A 402 8.86 18.14 7.45
N ARG A 403 9.95 18.88 7.32
CA ARG A 403 10.82 18.86 6.14
C ARG A 403 12.27 18.66 6.51
N VAL A 404 12.98 17.88 5.72
CA VAL A 404 14.44 17.79 5.78
C VAL A 404 15.02 18.92 4.90
N PRO A 405 15.90 19.79 5.45
CA PRO A 405 16.53 20.84 4.67
C PRO A 405 17.30 20.28 3.46
N HIS A 406 17.12 20.90 2.31
CA HIS A 406 17.82 20.60 1.08
C HIS A 406 18.12 21.92 0.36
N PRO A 407 19.14 22.01 -0.52
CA PRO A 407 19.45 23.24 -1.28
C PRO A 407 18.24 23.83 -2.02
N ALA A 408 17.27 23.00 -2.41
CA ALA A 408 15.98 23.45 -2.93
C ALA A 408 15.03 23.80 -1.74
N GLU A 409 14.90 25.07 -1.43
CA GLU A 409 13.94 25.58 -0.45
C GLU A 409 12.48 25.29 -0.86
N PRO A 410 11.61 24.93 0.09
CA PRO A 410 11.73 24.90 1.55
C PRO A 410 12.18 23.57 2.13
N GLY A 411 12.85 22.70 1.38
CA GLY A 411 13.15 21.33 1.74
C GLY A 411 12.03 20.35 1.33
N VAL A 412 12.22 19.06 1.61
CA VAL A 412 11.32 17.97 1.19
C VAL A 412 10.68 17.29 2.40
N ASN A 413 9.44 16.87 2.27
CA ASN A 413 8.78 16.03 3.27
C ASN A 413 8.90 14.54 2.91
N LEU A 414 8.47 13.67 3.83
CA LEU A 414 8.57 12.22 3.65
C LEU A 414 7.76 11.71 2.44
N ALA A 415 6.58 12.27 2.20
CA ALA A 415 5.74 11.87 1.08
C ALA A 415 6.35 12.28 -0.27
N ASP A 416 6.96 13.47 -0.34
CA ASP A 416 7.69 13.93 -1.54
C ASP A 416 8.80 12.93 -1.91
N LEU A 417 9.56 12.43 -0.90
CA LEU A 417 10.61 11.44 -1.13
C LEU A 417 10.07 10.08 -1.55
N LEU A 418 8.97 9.64 -0.96
CA LEU A 418 8.33 8.37 -1.34
C LEU A 418 7.74 8.40 -2.76
N ALA A 419 7.36 9.57 -3.25
CA ALA A 419 6.88 9.77 -4.62
C ALA A 419 7.98 9.73 -5.67
N LEU A 420 9.25 9.95 -5.29
CA LEU A 420 10.39 9.83 -6.19
C LEU A 420 10.58 8.39 -6.66
N SER A 421 11.13 8.23 -7.86
CA SER A 421 11.67 6.93 -8.27
C SER A 421 12.85 6.54 -7.36
N ILE A 422 13.11 5.25 -7.21
CA ILE A 422 14.25 4.76 -6.42
C ILE A 422 15.58 5.34 -6.95
N ALA A 423 15.69 5.54 -8.27
CA ALA A 423 16.87 6.15 -8.88
C ALA A 423 17.01 7.64 -8.49
N ASP A 424 15.90 8.39 -8.51
CA ASP A 424 15.89 9.81 -8.12
C ASP A 424 16.09 9.97 -6.60
N LEU A 425 15.47 9.11 -5.79
CA LEU A 425 15.68 9.09 -4.35
C LEU A 425 17.14 8.82 -3.99
N ARG A 426 17.78 7.89 -4.71
CA ARG A 426 19.23 7.64 -4.60
C ARG A 426 20.05 8.92 -4.86
N GLY A 427 19.74 9.62 -5.96
CA GLY A 427 20.39 10.89 -6.31
C GLY A 427 20.21 11.94 -5.21
N TRP A 428 19.00 12.05 -4.68
CA TRP A 428 18.70 12.97 -3.58
C TRP A 428 19.53 12.66 -2.32
N VAL A 429 19.60 11.39 -1.91
CA VAL A 429 20.37 10.95 -0.71
C VAL A 429 21.88 11.21 -0.90
N GLN A 430 22.40 11.07 -2.14
CA GLN A 430 23.82 11.35 -2.43
C GLN A 430 24.16 12.82 -2.32
N THR A 431 23.22 13.71 -2.63
CA THR A 431 23.40 15.17 -2.61
C THR A 431 22.99 15.82 -1.28
N LEU A 432 22.54 15.04 -0.30
CA LEU A 432 22.07 15.55 0.99
C LEU A 432 23.21 16.24 1.74
N PRO A 433 23.15 17.57 1.99
CA PRO A 433 24.18 18.30 2.70
C PRO A 433 24.06 18.00 4.20
N LEU A 434 25.12 17.45 4.79
CA LEU A 434 25.19 17.18 6.23
C LEU A 434 26.33 18.02 6.84
N SER A 435 26.02 18.75 7.89
CA SER A 435 27.04 19.37 8.74
C SER A 435 27.87 18.30 9.48
N PRO A 436 29.08 18.61 9.98
CA PRO A 436 29.88 17.66 10.75
C PRO A 436 29.10 17.03 11.93
N ALA A 437 28.32 17.81 12.67
CA ALA A 437 27.49 17.31 13.77
C ALA A 437 26.39 16.37 13.27
N GLN A 438 25.71 16.70 12.18
CA GLN A 438 24.66 15.88 11.58
C GLN A 438 25.23 14.55 11.02
N ARG A 439 26.46 14.54 10.52
CA ARG A 439 27.15 13.31 10.05
C ARG A 439 27.39 12.32 11.19
N VAL A 440 27.70 12.80 12.38
CA VAL A 440 27.88 11.95 13.56
C VAL A 440 26.56 11.27 13.93
N VAL A 441 25.45 11.99 13.90
CA VAL A 441 24.14 11.49 14.35
C VAL A 441 23.41 10.69 13.27
N ALA A 442 23.41 11.16 12.02
CA ALA A 442 22.61 10.59 10.92
C ALA A 442 23.46 9.77 9.92
N GLY A 443 24.79 9.75 10.02
CA GLY A 443 25.68 9.14 9.03
C GLY A 443 25.39 7.67 8.77
N ASN A 444 25.20 6.88 9.82
CA ASN A 444 24.88 5.45 9.71
C ASN A 444 23.52 5.22 9.02
N VAL A 445 22.52 6.07 9.30
CA VAL A 445 21.20 6.02 8.66
C VAL A 445 21.31 6.32 7.17
N VAL A 446 22.06 7.36 6.81
CA VAL A 446 22.28 7.77 5.41
C VAL A 446 23.07 6.72 4.64
N ASN A 447 24.10 6.12 5.23
CA ASN A 447 24.87 5.04 4.60
C ASN A 447 23.99 3.79 4.39
N GLY A 448 23.23 3.36 5.39
CA GLY A 448 22.32 2.24 5.25
C GLY A 448 21.22 2.49 4.20
N LEU A 449 20.76 3.74 4.06
CA LEU A 449 19.82 4.13 3.01
C LEU A 449 20.47 4.08 1.62
N LYS A 450 21.70 4.57 1.47
CA LYS A 450 22.49 4.51 0.22
C LYS A 450 22.69 3.07 -0.24
N ASP A 451 23.15 2.20 0.64
CA ASP A 451 23.40 0.79 0.31
C ASP A 451 22.14 0.11 -0.23
N ARG A 452 20.97 0.34 0.39
CA ARG A 452 19.70 -0.23 -0.04
C ARG A 452 19.22 0.33 -1.38
N LEU A 453 19.37 1.65 -1.57
CA LEU A 453 18.99 2.31 -2.84
C LEU A 453 19.90 1.87 -3.98
N ASP A 454 21.21 1.82 -3.76
CA ASP A 454 22.17 1.31 -4.75
C ASP A 454 21.82 -0.12 -5.15
N PHE A 455 21.43 -0.92 -4.17
CA PHE A 455 21.05 -2.28 -4.41
C PHE A 455 19.79 -2.40 -5.27
N LEU A 456 18.72 -1.66 -4.93
CA LEU A 456 17.46 -1.66 -5.69
C LEU A 456 17.65 -1.17 -7.14
N VAL A 457 18.52 -0.18 -7.35
CA VAL A 457 18.88 0.27 -8.70
C VAL A 457 19.62 -0.83 -9.46
N ASN A 458 20.57 -1.52 -8.80
CA ASN A 458 21.36 -2.59 -9.40
C ASN A 458 20.53 -3.83 -9.79
N VAL A 459 19.38 -4.07 -9.13
CA VAL A 459 18.45 -5.15 -9.52
C VAL A 459 17.41 -4.70 -10.57
N GLY A 460 17.60 -3.50 -11.15
CA GLY A 460 16.70 -2.98 -12.19
C GLY A 460 15.36 -2.48 -11.68
N LEU A 461 15.23 -2.12 -10.38
CA LEU A 461 14.00 -1.57 -9.79
C LEU A 461 14.05 -0.03 -9.64
N GLY A 462 15.04 0.63 -10.24
CA GLY A 462 15.24 2.06 -10.14
C GLY A 462 14.06 2.92 -10.62
N TYR A 463 13.22 2.40 -11.49
CA TYR A 463 12.05 3.11 -12.03
C TYR A 463 10.83 3.10 -11.09
N LEU A 464 10.78 2.23 -10.09
CA LEU A 464 9.66 2.15 -9.14
C LEU A 464 9.70 3.32 -8.16
N THR A 465 8.52 3.79 -7.73
CA THR A 465 8.40 4.79 -6.67
C THR A 465 8.30 4.15 -5.29
N GLY A 466 8.82 4.82 -4.26
CA GLY A 466 8.78 4.32 -2.89
C GLY A 466 7.35 4.10 -2.36
N GLU A 467 6.39 4.90 -2.81
CA GLU A 467 4.96 4.81 -2.43
C GLU A 467 4.18 3.69 -3.13
N ARG A 468 4.78 3.01 -4.13
CA ARG A 468 4.09 1.97 -4.92
C ARG A 468 3.53 0.88 -4.02
N GLU A 469 2.23 0.62 -4.12
CA GLU A 469 1.56 -0.42 -3.33
C GLU A 469 2.10 -1.80 -3.69
N SER A 470 2.52 -2.59 -2.69
CA SER A 470 3.10 -3.92 -2.90
C SER A 470 2.17 -4.87 -3.65
N ALA A 471 0.85 -4.72 -3.49
CA ALA A 471 -0.15 -5.50 -4.21
C ALA A 471 -0.21 -5.22 -5.72
N THR A 472 0.38 -4.11 -6.19
CA THR A 472 0.42 -3.73 -7.61
C THR A 472 1.73 -4.14 -8.30
N LEU A 473 2.64 -4.75 -7.56
CA LEU A 473 3.92 -5.22 -8.09
C LEU A 473 3.74 -6.56 -8.80
N SER A 474 4.47 -6.75 -9.88
CA SER A 474 4.55 -8.05 -10.55
C SER A 474 5.32 -9.06 -9.67
N GLY A 475 5.09 -10.38 -9.90
CA GLY A 475 5.80 -11.43 -9.16
C GLY A 475 7.32 -11.28 -9.21
N GLY A 476 7.87 -10.98 -10.40
CA GLY A 476 9.30 -10.76 -10.57
C GLY A 476 9.82 -9.48 -9.86
N GLU A 477 9.04 -8.39 -9.81
CA GLU A 477 9.40 -7.20 -9.04
C GLU A 477 9.43 -7.52 -7.53
N MET A 478 8.41 -8.21 -7.02
CA MET A 478 8.33 -8.59 -5.62
C MET A 478 9.48 -9.52 -5.21
N GLN A 479 9.82 -10.50 -6.04
CA GLN A 479 10.91 -11.41 -5.79
C GLN A 479 12.26 -10.67 -5.75
N ARG A 480 12.51 -9.76 -6.69
CA ARG A 480 13.71 -8.90 -6.67
C ARG A 480 13.78 -8.00 -5.44
N ILE A 481 12.63 -7.46 -4.98
CA ILE A 481 12.56 -6.69 -3.74
C ILE A 481 12.98 -7.54 -2.53
N ARG A 482 12.48 -8.77 -2.43
CA ARG A 482 12.87 -9.69 -1.34
C ARG A 482 14.34 -10.04 -1.37
N LEU A 483 14.83 -10.36 -2.57
CA LEU A 483 16.24 -10.63 -2.77
C LEU A 483 17.09 -9.42 -2.34
N ALA A 484 16.62 -8.20 -2.70
CA ALA A 484 17.24 -6.94 -2.31
C ALA A 484 17.32 -6.77 -0.79
N SER A 485 16.23 -7.03 -0.08
CA SER A 485 16.17 -6.92 1.38
C SER A 485 17.12 -7.91 2.06
N GLN A 486 17.19 -9.14 1.57
CA GLN A 486 18.05 -10.16 2.15
C GLN A 486 19.55 -9.87 1.97
N ILE A 487 19.93 -9.31 0.83
CA ILE A 487 21.33 -8.92 0.57
C ILE A 487 21.71 -7.69 1.41
N GLY A 488 20.79 -6.75 1.57
CA GLY A 488 20.98 -5.59 2.45
C GLY A 488 21.21 -5.97 3.92
N ALA A 489 20.76 -7.15 4.35
CA ALA A 489 21.00 -7.67 5.70
C ALA A 489 22.47 -8.05 5.98
N GLY A 490 23.32 -8.15 4.95
CA GLY A 490 24.77 -8.37 5.13
C GLY A 490 25.16 -9.74 5.66
N LEU A 491 24.27 -10.74 5.61
CA LEU A 491 24.51 -12.08 6.16
C LEU A 491 25.61 -12.82 5.38
N SER A 492 26.41 -13.59 6.11
CA SER A 492 27.46 -14.47 5.59
C SER A 492 27.33 -15.87 6.16
N GLY A 493 27.81 -16.90 5.41
CA GLY A 493 27.72 -18.29 5.81
C GLY A 493 26.33 -18.92 5.74
N VAL A 494 25.39 -18.28 5.07
CA VAL A 494 23.99 -18.70 4.91
C VAL A 494 23.81 -19.42 3.56
N MET A 495 22.84 -20.33 3.49
CA MET A 495 22.39 -20.95 2.26
C MET A 495 21.10 -20.25 1.78
N TYR A 496 21.15 -19.62 0.61
CA TYR A 496 19.97 -19.04 -0.05
C TYR A 496 19.40 -20.06 -1.04
N VAL A 497 18.10 -20.31 -0.92
CA VAL A 497 17.34 -21.16 -1.84
C VAL A 497 16.36 -20.28 -2.61
N LEU A 498 16.51 -20.24 -3.94
CA LEU A 498 15.74 -19.38 -4.82
C LEU A 498 14.91 -20.20 -5.82
N ASP A 499 13.65 -19.78 -6.05
CA ASP A 499 12.76 -20.41 -7.01
C ASP A 499 12.57 -19.51 -8.23
N GLU A 500 13.05 -19.97 -9.40
CA GLU A 500 12.92 -19.33 -10.71
C GLU A 500 13.12 -17.79 -10.67
N PRO A 501 14.26 -17.28 -10.16
CA PRO A 501 14.43 -15.84 -9.96
C PRO A 501 14.49 -15.03 -11.25
N THR A 502 14.63 -15.66 -12.43
CA THR A 502 14.62 -15.00 -13.75
C THR A 502 13.22 -14.85 -14.34
N ILE A 503 12.18 -15.40 -13.70
CA ILE A 503 10.84 -15.41 -14.26
C ILE A 503 10.31 -13.98 -14.55
N GLY A 504 9.87 -13.75 -15.79
CA GLY A 504 9.36 -12.45 -16.22
C GLY A 504 10.41 -11.36 -16.39
N LEU A 505 11.70 -11.70 -16.31
CA LEU A 505 12.80 -10.80 -16.61
C LEU A 505 13.09 -10.73 -18.12
N HIS A 506 13.60 -9.60 -18.53
CA HIS A 506 14.23 -9.46 -19.84
C HIS A 506 15.65 -10.04 -19.77
N PRO A 507 16.23 -10.61 -20.87
CA PRO A 507 17.61 -11.13 -20.88
C PRO A 507 18.66 -10.11 -20.34
N HIS A 508 18.47 -8.83 -20.61
CA HIS A 508 19.32 -7.76 -20.04
C HIS A 508 19.29 -7.76 -18.50
N ASP A 509 18.11 -7.97 -17.89
CA ASP A 509 17.93 -7.94 -16.45
C ASP A 509 18.52 -9.21 -15.81
N ASN A 510 18.55 -10.37 -16.54
CA ASN A 510 19.15 -11.61 -16.08
C ASN A 510 20.65 -11.44 -15.78
N ALA A 511 21.39 -10.72 -16.61
CA ALA A 511 22.81 -10.45 -16.38
C ALA A 511 23.06 -9.68 -15.07
N MET A 512 22.20 -8.70 -14.75
CA MET A 512 22.28 -7.97 -13.49
C MET A 512 21.96 -8.87 -12.29
N LEU A 513 20.96 -9.74 -12.42
CA LEU A 513 20.61 -10.71 -11.38
C LEU A 513 21.77 -11.69 -11.11
N VAL A 514 22.39 -12.24 -12.15
CA VAL A 514 23.55 -13.12 -12.03
C VAL A 514 24.71 -12.42 -11.31
N ALA A 515 25.05 -11.19 -11.72
CA ALA A 515 26.11 -10.41 -11.09
C ALA A 515 25.85 -10.18 -9.59
N MET A 516 24.58 -10.00 -9.23
CA MET A 516 24.15 -9.85 -7.85
C MET A 516 24.29 -11.16 -7.04
N LEU A 517 23.83 -12.29 -7.59
CA LEU A 517 23.99 -13.60 -6.96
C LEU A 517 25.48 -13.93 -6.74
N ARG A 518 26.34 -13.57 -7.70
CA ARG A 518 27.80 -13.69 -7.55
C ARG A 518 28.36 -12.83 -6.40
N ARG A 519 27.84 -11.62 -6.19
CA ARG A 519 28.21 -10.79 -5.02
C ARG A 519 27.78 -11.42 -3.70
N LEU A 520 26.57 -12.04 -3.66
CA LEU A 520 26.12 -12.81 -2.48
C LEU A 520 27.05 -13.98 -2.19
N GLN A 521 27.41 -14.73 -3.21
CA GLN A 521 28.34 -15.85 -3.11
C GLN A 521 29.71 -15.39 -2.59
N ALA A 522 30.25 -14.28 -3.11
CA ALA A 522 31.53 -13.73 -2.72
C ALA A 522 31.62 -13.33 -1.23
N ARG A 523 30.46 -13.10 -0.57
CA ARG A 523 30.37 -12.90 0.89
C ARG A 523 30.42 -14.20 1.71
N GLY A 524 30.72 -15.34 1.08
CA GLY A 524 30.81 -16.64 1.76
C GLY A 524 29.46 -17.36 1.91
N ASN A 525 28.47 -17.01 1.09
CA ASN A 525 27.16 -17.68 1.08
C ASN A 525 27.11 -18.83 0.08
N THR A 526 26.20 -19.77 0.30
CA THR A 526 25.88 -20.86 -0.61
C THR A 526 24.56 -20.52 -1.33
N LEU A 527 24.50 -20.71 -2.64
CA LEU A 527 23.30 -20.42 -3.41
C LEU A 527 22.79 -21.72 -4.09
N VAL A 528 21.52 -22.02 -3.88
CA VAL A 528 20.81 -23.11 -4.56
C VAL A 528 19.66 -22.46 -5.34
N VAL A 529 19.67 -22.57 -6.66
CA VAL A 529 18.71 -21.90 -7.54
C VAL A 529 17.99 -22.91 -8.39
N VAL A 530 16.69 -23.03 -8.24
CA VAL A 530 15.83 -23.77 -9.17
C VAL A 530 15.62 -22.87 -10.39
N GLU A 531 16.07 -23.30 -11.58
CA GLU A 531 16.05 -22.46 -12.76
C GLU A 531 15.97 -23.19 -14.07
N HIS A 532 15.46 -22.49 -15.10
CA HIS A 532 15.33 -22.95 -16.48
C HIS A 532 16.03 -22.04 -17.49
N ASP A 533 16.48 -20.86 -17.07
CA ASP A 533 17.16 -19.89 -17.94
C ASP A 533 18.57 -20.36 -18.29
N GLU A 534 18.89 -20.37 -19.60
CA GLU A 534 20.19 -20.81 -20.10
C GLU A 534 21.34 -19.99 -19.52
N THR A 535 21.17 -18.67 -19.36
CA THR A 535 22.20 -17.79 -18.82
C THR A 535 22.55 -18.17 -17.39
N MET A 536 21.54 -18.44 -16.57
CA MET A 536 21.73 -18.85 -15.17
C MET A 536 22.40 -20.22 -15.05
N ILE A 537 21.97 -21.19 -15.89
CA ILE A 537 22.57 -22.54 -15.92
C ILE A 537 24.03 -22.48 -16.37
N ARG A 538 24.35 -21.64 -17.37
CA ARG A 538 25.70 -21.42 -17.89
C ARG A 538 26.66 -20.83 -16.84
N GLU A 539 26.13 -19.92 -16.03
CA GLU A 539 26.90 -19.23 -14.96
C GLU A 539 27.00 -20.05 -13.66
N ALA A 540 26.42 -21.24 -13.59
CA ALA A 540 26.49 -22.09 -12.40
C ALA A 540 27.90 -22.64 -12.18
N ASP A 541 28.35 -22.68 -10.92
CA ASP A 541 29.54 -23.43 -10.52
C ASP A 541 29.28 -24.93 -10.51
N HIS A 542 28.02 -25.33 -10.28
CA HIS A 542 27.59 -26.70 -10.19
C HIS A 542 26.13 -26.82 -10.66
N VAL A 543 25.83 -27.85 -11.43
CA VAL A 543 24.51 -28.12 -11.97
C VAL A 543 24.04 -29.49 -11.52
N ILE A 544 22.80 -29.57 -11.03
CA ILE A 544 22.11 -30.83 -10.66
C ILE A 544 20.82 -30.90 -11.47
N ASP A 545 20.82 -31.68 -12.57
CA ASP A 545 19.65 -31.84 -13.44
C ASP A 545 18.73 -32.95 -12.97
N ILE A 546 17.43 -32.63 -12.78
CA ILE A 546 16.42 -33.55 -12.26
C ILE A 546 15.43 -33.93 -13.34
N GLY A 547 15.22 -35.25 -13.48
CA GLY A 547 14.37 -35.84 -14.48
C GLY A 547 14.07 -37.32 -14.22
N PRO A 548 13.93 -38.11 -15.27
CA PRO A 548 13.89 -37.71 -16.69
C PRO A 548 12.53 -37.10 -17.12
N GLY A 549 11.47 -37.31 -16.35
CA GLY A 549 10.13 -36.83 -16.65
C GLY A 549 9.47 -36.08 -15.50
N ALA A 550 8.14 -35.98 -15.50
CA ALA A 550 7.35 -35.31 -14.49
C ALA A 550 6.58 -36.28 -13.58
N GLY A 551 6.25 -35.85 -12.36
CA GLY A 551 5.49 -36.64 -11.38
C GLY A 551 6.16 -37.96 -11.06
N ARG A 552 5.44 -39.09 -11.15
CA ARG A 552 5.97 -40.47 -10.91
C ARG A 552 7.13 -40.90 -11.81
N HIS A 553 7.39 -40.20 -12.89
CA HIS A 553 8.48 -40.46 -13.84
C HIS A 553 9.65 -39.48 -13.65
N GLY A 554 9.58 -38.60 -12.64
CA GLY A 554 10.62 -37.68 -12.21
C GLY A 554 11.36 -38.16 -10.96
N GLY A 555 11.99 -37.24 -10.26
CA GLY A 555 12.61 -37.46 -8.95
C GLY A 555 14.00 -38.10 -8.98
N ALA A 556 14.61 -38.28 -10.14
CA ALA A 556 15.97 -38.81 -10.25
C ALA A 556 16.96 -37.74 -10.71
N VAL A 557 18.19 -37.78 -10.21
CA VAL A 557 19.29 -36.96 -10.72
C VAL A 557 19.76 -37.53 -12.03
N THR A 558 19.56 -36.84 -13.14
CA THR A 558 19.97 -37.26 -14.49
C THR A 558 21.39 -36.83 -14.83
N PHE A 559 21.86 -35.75 -14.16
CA PHE A 559 23.22 -35.25 -14.30
C PHE A 559 23.63 -34.45 -13.04
N GLU A 560 24.90 -34.56 -12.66
CA GLU A 560 25.54 -33.74 -11.66
C GLU A 560 26.96 -33.39 -12.11
N GLY A 561 27.34 -32.10 -12.05
CA GLY A 561 28.69 -31.68 -12.44
C GLY A 561 28.78 -30.21 -12.89
N SER A 562 29.82 -29.88 -13.66
CA SER A 562 29.99 -28.56 -14.25
C SER A 562 29.07 -28.35 -15.46
N PHE A 563 28.83 -27.08 -15.83
CA PHE A 563 28.10 -26.75 -17.08
C PHE A 563 28.77 -27.37 -18.32
N ALA A 564 30.11 -27.35 -18.39
CA ALA A 564 30.84 -27.92 -19.52
C ALA A 564 30.65 -29.45 -19.65
N ASP A 565 30.48 -30.15 -18.53
CA ASP A 565 30.20 -31.60 -18.53
C ASP A 565 28.73 -31.88 -18.75
N LEU A 566 27.81 -31.02 -18.35
CA LEU A 566 26.39 -31.09 -18.68
C LEU A 566 26.20 -31.17 -20.19
N LEU A 567 26.86 -30.30 -20.95
CA LEU A 567 26.74 -30.27 -22.41
C LEU A 567 27.16 -31.61 -23.09
N LYS A 568 27.96 -32.45 -22.43
CA LYS A 568 28.40 -33.76 -22.90
C LYS A 568 27.42 -34.90 -22.50
N SER A 569 26.51 -34.60 -21.56
CA SER A 569 25.59 -35.62 -21.03
C SER A 569 24.54 -36.05 -22.07
N ARG A 570 24.41 -37.36 -22.27
CA ARG A 570 23.36 -37.93 -23.12
C ARG A 570 22.05 -38.22 -22.37
N ASN A 571 22.13 -38.33 -21.05
CA ASN A 571 20.98 -38.67 -20.21
C ASN A 571 20.15 -37.45 -19.79
N SER A 572 20.76 -36.26 -19.81
CA SER A 572 20.10 -35.02 -19.45
C SER A 572 19.27 -34.47 -20.59
N LEU A 573 17.97 -34.30 -20.38
CA LEU A 573 17.08 -33.66 -21.34
C LEU A 573 17.47 -32.17 -21.51
N THR A 574 17.82 -31.51 -20.42
CA THR A 574 18.33 -30.11 -20.38
C THR A 574 19.54 -29.98 -21.33
N ALA A 575 20.51 -30.89 -21.24
CA ALA A 575 21.68 -30.86 -22.12
C ALA A 575 21.31 -31.03 -23.61
N ARG A 576 20.36 -31.92 -23.92
CA ARG A 576 19.91 -32.14 -25.30
C ARG A 576 19.27 -30.89 -25.91
N PHE A 577 18.50 -30.13 -25.15
CA PHE A 577 17.95 -28.84 -25.60
C PHE A 577 19.04 -27.79 -25.73
N LEU A 578 19.93 -27.64 -24.74
CA LEU A 578 21.02 -26.65 -24.77
C LEU A 578 22.01 -26.87 -25.92
N THR A 579 22.26 -28.13 -26.27
CA THR A 579 23.16 -28.49 -27.39
C THR A 579 22.44 -28.46 -28.75
N GLY A 580 21.12 -28.28 -28.75
CA GLY A 580 20.31 -28.24 -29.96
C GLY A 580 20.12 -29.64 -30.62
N VAL A 581 20.45 -30.73 -29.92
CA VAL A 581 20.11 -32.10 -30.32
C VAL A 581 18.59 -32.26 -30.35
N GLU A 582 17.90 -31.74 -29.35
CA GLU A 582 16.46 -31.55 -29.37
C GLU A 582 16.13 -30.08 -29.60
N LYS A 583 15.19 -29.82 -30.49
CA LYS A 583 14.71 -28.47 -30.79
C LYS A 583 13.19 -28.45 -30.75
N PRO A 584 12.58 -27.39 -30.26
CA PRO A 584 11.14 -27.22 -30.40
C PRO A 584 10.77 -27.19 -31.89
N CYS A 585 9.69 -27.87 -32.25
CA CYS A 585 9.14 -27.82 -33.61
C CYS A 585 8.65 -26.38 -33.87
N ILE A 586 9.30 -25.69 -34.78
CA ILE A 586 8.88 -24.35 -35.19
C ILE A 586 7.97 -24.50 -36.41
N PRO A 587 6.65 -24.28 -36.27
CA PRO A 587 5.73 -24.34 -37.39
C PRO A 587 6.01 -23.24 -38.42
N VAL A 588 5.54 -23.42 -39.63
CA VAL A 588 5.55 -22.35 -40.64
C VAL A 588 4.73 -21.19 -40.12
N ARG A 589 5.33 -19.99 -40.15
CA ARG A 589 4.66 -18.75 -39.68
C ARG A 589 3.47 -18.45 -40.58
N ARG A 590 2.35 -18.09 -39.98
CA ARG A 590 1.17 -17.63 -40.70
C ARG A 590 1.36 -16.19 -41.14
N GLU A 591 1.05 -15.88 -42.38
CA GLU A 591 0.96 -14.52 -42.85
C GLU A 591 -0.33 -13.86 -42.31
N PRO A 592 -0.28 -12.60 -41.88
CA PRO A 592 -1.48 -11.86 -41.49
C PRO A 592 -2.47 -11.79 -42.68
N ASP A 593 -3.75 -12.02 -42.39
CA ASP A 593 -4.82 -12.00 -43.41
C ASP A 593 -5.31 -10.56 -43.73
N GLY A 594 -4.59 -9.54 -43.27
CA GLY A 594 -4.93 -8.14 -43.51
C GLY A 594 -5.90 -7.55 -42.47
N ARG A 595 -6.43 -8.35 -41.55
CA ARG A 595 -7.27 -7.84 -40.44
C ARG A 595 -6.41 -7.55 -39.23
N TRP A 596 -6.63 -6.38 -38.64
CA TRP A 596 -5.84 -5.89 -37.52
C TRP A 596 -6.74 -5.35 -36.40
N LEU A 597 -6.33 -5.58 -35.17
CA LEU A 597 -6.81 -4.86 -34.02
C LEU A 597 -5.78 -3.76 -33.74
N ALA A 598 -6.14 -2.50 -33.93
CA ALA A 598 -5.21 -1.39 -33.83
C ALA A 598 -5.57 -0.43 -32.70
N VAL A 599 -4.71 -0.34 -31.70
CA VAL A 599 -4.77 0.65 -30.61
C VAL A 599 -4.10 1.91 -31.09
N ARG A 600 -4.77 3.07 -30.92
CA ARG A 600 -4.24 4.39 -31.29
C ARG A 600 -4.09 5.28 -30.07
N GLY A 601 -2.92 5.92 -29.94
CA GLY A 601 -2.66 6.95 -28.92
C GLY A 601 -2.78 6.48 -27.49
N ALA A 602 -2.36 5.25 -27.16
CA ALA A 602 -2.40 4.74 -25.79
C ALA A 602 -1.56 5.59 -24.85
N ALA A 603 -2.18 6.13 -23.78
CA ALA A 603 -1.57 7.10 -22.88
C ALA A 603 -1.91 6.81 -21.41
N VAL A 604 -1.73 5.56 -20.99
CA VAL A 604 -1.94 5.10 -19.61
C VAL A 604 -0.58 4.88 -18.96
N HIS A 605 -0.41 5.27 -17.70
CA HIS A 605 0.82 5.16 -16.93
C HIS A 605 2.03 5.79 -17.66
N ASN A 606 3.01 4.97 -18.05
CA ASN A 606 4.22 5.42 -18.75
C ASN A 606 4.08 5.44 -20.28
N LEU A 607 2.94 5.04 -20.85
CA LEU A 607 2.70 5.06 -22.27
C LEU A 607 2.59 6.50 -22.81
N ARG A 608 3.34 6.80 -23.87
CA ARG A 608 3.43 8.15 -24.48
C ARG A 608 2.73 8.20 -25.82
N LYS A 609 1.37 8.07 -25.82
CA LYS A 609 0.55 8.06 -27.05
C LYS A 609 1.01 6.97 -28.04
N VAL A 610 1.16 5.75 -27.54
CA VAL A 610 1.67 4.60 -28.30
C VAL A 610 0.59 4.08 -29.23
N ASP A 611 0.95 3.87 -30.50
CA ASP A 611 0.15 3.14 -31.49
C ASP A 611 0.66 1.71 -31.60
N ALA A 612 -0.24 0.74 -31.58
CA ALA A 612 0.08 -0.68 -31.66
C ALA A 612 -0.93 -1.46 -32.51
N LYS A 613 -0.45 -2.36 -33.38
CA LYS A 613 -1.27 -3.19 -34.24
C LYS A 613 -1.06 -4.66 -33.91
N PHE A 614 -2.16 -5.37 -33.70
CA PHE A 614 -2.18 -6.82 -33.42
C PHE A 614 -2.85 -7.54 -34.59
N PRO A 615 -2.13 -8.42 -35.32
CA PRO A 615 -2.70 -9.18 -36.43
C PRO A 615 -3.74 -10.17 -35.89
N LEU A 616 -4.90 -10.24 -36.52
CA LEU A 616 -5.90 -11.25 -36.19
C LEU A 616 -5.54 -12.59 -36.86
N GLY A 617 -5.92 -13.70 -36.22
CA GLY A 617 -5.61 -15.04 -36.69
C GLY A 617 -4.14 -15.48 -36.48
N CYS A 618 -3.30 -14.65 -35.86
CA CYS A 618 -1.89 -14.92 -35.60
C CYS A 618 -1.58 -14.90 -34.08
N LEU A 619 -0.47 -15.52 -33.71
CA LEU A 619 0.11 -15.36 -32.38
C LEU A 619 0.92 -14.05 -32.37
N ALA A 620 0.43 -13.04 -31.66
CA ALA A 620 1.13 -11.78 -31.45
C ALA A 620 1.81 -11.76 -30.07
N VAL A 621 3.08 -11.38 -30.02
CA VAL A 621 3.87 -11.34 -28.79
C VAL A 621 4.31 -9.91 -28.53
N VAL A 622 4.03 -9.39 -27.33
CA VAL A 622 4.48 -8.08 -26.88
C VAL A 622 5.73 -8.23 -26.00
N THR A 623 6.86 -7.73 -26.49
CA THR A 623 8.18 -7.85 -25.83
C THR A 623 8.71 -6.49 -25.35
N GLY A 624 9.74 -6.50 -24.52
CA GLY A 624 10.45 -5.31 -24.03
C GLY A 624 10.96 -5.49 -22.60
N VAL A 625 11.80 -4.59 -22.13
CA VAL A 625 12.38 -4.60 -20.78
C VAL A 625 11.30 -4.51 -19.68
N SER A 626 11.66 -4.89 -18.46
CA SER A 626 10.76 -4.76 -17.31
C SER A 626 10.39 -3.28 -17.10
N GLY A 627 9.11 -3.01 -16.77
CA GLY A 627 8.61 -1.64 -16.58
C GLY A 627 8.41 -0.82 -17.86
N SER A 628 8.61 -1.37 -19.07
CA SER A 628 8.44 -0.63 -20.34
C SER A 628 7.00 -0.28 -20.72
N GLY A 629 5.99 -0.82 -20.00
CA GLY A 629 4.57 -0.55 -20.28
C GLY A 629 3.84 -1.64 -21.05
N LYS A 630 4.41 -2.85 -21.19
CA LYS A 630 3.77 -3.99 -21.87
C LYS A 630 2.39 -4.31 -21.28
N SER A 631 2.32 -4.47 -19.97
CA SER A 631 1.06 -4.75 -19.27
C SER A 631 0.10 -3.58 -19.38
N SER A 632 0.59 -2.34 -19.30
CA SER A 632 -0.25 -1.15 -19.48
C SER A 632 -0.92 -1.13 -20.86
N LEU A 633 -0.20 -1.53 -21.90
CA LEU A 633 -0.78 -1.61 -23.26
C LEU A 633 -1.77 -2.75 -23.40
N VAL A 634 -1.40 -3.96 -22.91
CA VAL A 634 -2.19 -5.19 -23.15
C VAL A 634 -3.34 -5.32 -22.14
N ASP A 635 -3.06 -5.13 -20.84
CA ASP A 635 -4.08 -5.30 -19.79
C ASP A 635 -4.91 -4.03 -19.59
N ASP A 636 -4.27 -2.87 -19.32
CA ASP A 636 -5.00 -1.67 -18.90
C ASP A 636 -5.68 -0.97 -20.09
N VAL A 637 -5.12 -1.07 -21.32
CA VAL A 637 -5.73 -0.46 -22.50
C VAL A 637 -6.52 -1.48 -23.31
N LEU A 638 -5.86 -2.53 -23.84
CA LEU A 638 -6.52 -3.42 -24.80
C LEU A 638 -7.58 -4.31 -24.12
N ARG A 639 -7.20 -5.04 -23.07
CA ARG A 639 -8.09 -5.97 -22.37
C ARG A 639 -9.30 -5.29 -21.75
N GLU A 640 -9.09 -4.23 -20.98
CA GLU A 640 -10.20 -3.55 -20.27
C GLU A 640 -11.21 -2.94 -21.24
N ASN A 641 -10.71 -2.29 -22.30
CA ASN A 641 -11.59 -1.72 -23.31
C ASN A 641 -12.36 -2.79 -24.09
N LEU A 642 -11.71 -3.90 -24.51
CA LEU A 642 -12.39 -5.00 -25.18
C LEU A 642 -13.43 -5.66 -24.27
N GLN A 643 -13.11 -5.86 -22.99
CA GLN A 643 -14.04 -6.43 -22.02
C GLN A 643 -15.28 -5.54 -21.85
N ALA A 644 -15.08 -4.23 -21.71
CA ALA A 644 -16.16 -3.25 -21.59
C ALA A 644 -17.00 -3.16 -22.90
N TYR A 645 -16.35 -3.18 -24.06
CA TYR A 645 -17.00 -3.18 -25.37
C TYR A 645 -17.86 -4.41 -25.59
N LEU A 646 -17.32 -5.62 -25.30
CA LEU A 646 -18.02 -6.87 -25.49
C LEU A 646 -19.16 -7.09 -24.49
N ALA A 647 -19.09 -6.49 -23.31
CA ALA A 647 -20.17 -6.52 -22.32
C ALA A 647 -21.43 -5.78 -22.77
N LYS A 648 -21.31 -4.82 -23.72
CA LYS A 648 -22.46 -4.11 -24.27
C LYS A 648 -23.19 -4.90 -25.35
N PRO A 649 -24.53 -4.81 -25.43
CA PRO A 649 -25.28 -5.37 -26.54
C PRO A 649 -24.78 -4.80 -27.89
N ARG A 650 -24.78 -5.61 -28.96
CA ARG A 650 -24.24 -5.19 -30.27
C ARG A 650 -24.82 -3.86 -30.77
N ARG A 651 -26.12 -3.57 -30.50
CA ARG A 651 -26.79 -2.30 -30.85
C ARG A 651 -26.25 -1.06 -30.13
N GLU A 652 -25.59 -1.23 -29.01
CA GLU A 652 -25.07 -0.16 -28.15
C GLU A 652 -23.55 0.04 -28.27
N ARG A 653 -22.90 -0.70 -29.16
CA ARG A 653 -21.45 -0.64 -29.38
C ARG A 653 -21.02 0.49 -30.30
N ALA A 654 -21.96 0.98 -31.15
CA ALA A 654 -21.68 2.13 -32.00
C ALA A 654 -21.39 3.39 -31.13
N GLY A 655 -20.28 4.07 -31.38
CA GLY A 655 -19.86 5.24 -30.62
C GLY A 655 -19.29 4.92 -29.22
N PHE A 656 -18.84 3.66 -28.98
CA PHE A 656 -18.22 3.32 -27.71
C PHE A 656 -16.97 4.17 -27.44
N ALA A 657 -16.95 4.83 -26.28
CA ALA A 657 -15.80 5.64 -25.83
C ALA A 657 -14.75 4.75 -25.17
N PHE A 658 -13.60 4.63 -25.81
CA PHE A 658 -12.44 3.91 -25.28
C PHE A 658 -11.72 4.74 -24.23
N GLN A 659 -11.19 4.07 -23.19
CA GLN A 659 -10.47 4.71 -22.10
C GLN A 659 -8.96 4.54 -22.25
N GLY A 660 -8.20 5.56 -21.87
CA GLY A 660 -6.73 5.49 -21.87
C GLY A 660 -6.07 5.46 -23.26
N CYS A 661 -6.84 5.62 -24.34
CA CYS A 661 -6.36 5.70 -25.72
C CYS A 661 -7.30 6.58 -26.57
N ALA A 662 -6.81 6.97 -27.75
CA ALA A 662 -7.64 7.73 -28.70
C ALA A 662 -8.70 6.87 -29.40
N GLY A 663 -8.47 5.56 -29.52
CA GLY A 663 -9.40 4.62 -30.12
C GLY A 663 -8.79 3.24 -30.35
N ILE A 664 -9.65 2.26 -30.61
CA ILE A 664 -9.24 0.90 -30.99
C ILE A 664 -10.04 0.50 -32.21
N ASP A 665 -9.37 0.28 -33.35
CA ASP A 665 -9.97 -0.14 -34.60
C ASP A 665 -10.01 -1.68 -34.69
N GLY A 666 -10.98 -2.22 -35.41
CA GLY A 666 -11.11 -3.68 -35.67
C GLY A 666 -11.74 -4.45 -34.52
N VAL A 667 -12.28 -3.78 -33.50
CA VAL A 667 -12.93 -4.43 -32.33
C VAL A 667 -14.18 -5.22 -32.71
N GLU A 668 -14.82 -4.88 -33.79
CA GLU A 668 -16.02 -5.56 -34.35
C GLU A 668 -15.70 -6.98 -34.83
N ALA A 669 -14.44 -7.27 -35.15
CA ALA A 669 -14.00 -8.59 -35.56
C ALA A 669 -13.76 -9.56 -34.36
N VAL A 670 -13.92 -9.05 -33.12
CA VAL A 670 -13.73 -9.82 -31.89
C VAL A 670 -15.10 -10.16 -31.28
N ASP A 671 -15.41 -11.45 -31.22
CA ASP A 671 -16.67 -11.95 -30.64
C ASP A 671 -16.52 -12.26 -29.13
N LYS A 672 -15.36 -12.74 -28.70
CA LYS A 672 -15.11 -13.19 -27.33
C LYS A 672 -13.69 -12.89 -26.88
N LEU A 673 -13.56 -12.46 -25.64
CA LEU A 673 -12.28 -12.29 -24.97
C LEU A 673 -12.11 -13.37 -23.89
N ILE A 674 -10.99 -14.08 -23.93
CA ILE A 674 -10.56 -15.02 -22.90
C ILE A 674 -9.27 -14.46 -22.31
N VAL A 675 -9.27 -14.21 -21.01
CA VAL A 675 -8.12 -13.70 -20.27
C VAL A 675 -7.52 -14.85 -19.46
N ILE A 676 -6.23 -15.10 -19.64
CA ILE A 676 -5.45 -16.03 -18.84
C ILE A 676 -4.35 -15.19 -18.16
N ASP A 677 -4.43 -15.07 -16.86
CA ASP A 677 -3.49 -14.31 -16.05
C ASP A 677 -2.70 -15.21 -15.09
N LYS A 678 -1.83 -14.60 -14.28
CA LYS A 678 -1.01 -15.30 -13.28
C LYS A 678 -1.75 -15.53 -11.95
N THR A 679 -3.06 -15.28 -11.90
CA THR A 679 -3.86 -15.46 -10.68
C THR A 679 -3.91 -16.93 -10.30
N PRO A 680 -3.62 -17.32 -9.06
CA PRO A 680 -3.71 -18.70 -8.61
C PRO A 680 -5.11 -19.28 -8.83
N ILE A 681 -5.17 -20.57 -9.18
CA ILE A 681 -6.42 -21.32 -9.35
C ILE A 681 -7.11 -21.44 -7.98
N GLY A 682 -7.98 -20.47 -7.66
CA GLY A 682 -8.70 -20.41 -6.39
C GLY A 682 -7.91 -19.76 -5.26
N ARG A 683 -8.66 -19.28 -4.25
CA ARG A 683 -8.11 -18.55 -3.09
C ARG A 683 -8.22 -19.33 -1.78
N SER A 684 -8.61 -20.59 -1.83
CA SER A 684 -8.79 -21.43 -0.66
C SER A 684 -8.14 -22.81 -0.84
N SER A 685 -7.77 -23.45 0.26
CA SER A 685 -7.29 -24.83 0.34
C SER A 685 -8.23 -25.85 -0.33
N ARG A 686 -9.51 -25.50 -0.50
CA ARG A 686 -10.54 -26.33 -1.17
C ARG A 686 -10.50 -26.26 -2.69
N SER A 687 -9.70 -25.36 -3.25
CA SER A 687 -9.58 -25.18 -4.70
C SER A 687 -8.53 -26.14 -5.24
N ASN A 688 -8.93 -27.04 -6.09
CA ASN A 688 -8.05 -27.98 -6.77
C ASN A 688 -8.37 -28.05 -8.29
N PRO A 689 -7.50 -28.62 -9.12
CA PRO A 689 -7.72 -28.70 -10.57
C PRO A 689 -9.06 -29.34 -10.98
N LEU A 690 -9.52 -30.37 -10.26
CA LEU A 690 -10.79 -31.05 -10.57
C LEU A 690 -12.00 -30.15 -10.32
N THR A 691 -11.99 -29.35 -9.24
CA THR A 691 -13.07 -28.42 -8.96
C THR A 691 -13.05 -27.22 -9.91
N TYR A 692 -11.87 -26.74 -10.28
CA TYR A 692 -11.72 -25.63 -11.21
C TYR A 692 -12.18 -25.98 -12.64
N THR A 693 -11.82 -27.16 -13.13
CA THR A 693 -12.23 -27.61 -14.46
C THR A 693 -13.67 -28.13 -14.54
N GLY A 694 -14.36 -28.25 -13.39
CA GLY A 694 -15.70 -28.84 -13.33
C GLY A 694 -15.74 -30.34 -13.44
N ALA A 695 -14.60 -31.01 -13.62
CA ALA A 695 -14.52 -32.49 -13.74
C ALA A 695 -15.05 -33.18 -12.47
N PHE A 696 -14.88 -32.56 -11.31
CA PHE A 696 -15.38 -33.11 -10.05
C PHE A 696 -16.90 -33.19 -9.98
N ASP A 697 -17.63 -32.31 -10.69
CA ASP A 697 -19.09 -32.42 -10.79
C ASP A 697 -19.54 -33.67 -11.50
N THR A 698 -18.86 -34.08 -12.57
CA THR A 698 -19.11 -35.32 -13.26
C THR A 698 -18.83 -36.53 -12.37
N ILE A 699 -17.72 -36.52 -11.62
CA ILE A 699 -17.36 -37.55 -10.65
C ILE A 699 -18.42 -37.69 -9.56
N ARG A 700 -18.87 -36.58 -8.95
CA ARG A 700 -19.92 -36.57 -7.94
C ARG A 700 -21.24 -37.14 -8.42
N ASN A 701 -21.63 -36.80 -9.64
CA ASN A 701 -22.83 -37.33 -10.28
C ASN A 701 -22.71 -38.86 -10.54
N LEU A 702 -21.54 -39.33 -10.95
CA LEU A 702 -21.26 -40.75 -11.12
C LEU A 702 -21.43 -41.53 -9.81
N TYR A 703 -20.82 -41.01 -8.71
CA TYR A 703 -20.97 -41.62 -7.37
C TYR A 703 -22.42 -41.60 -6.88
N ALA A 704 -23.16 -40.52 -7.10
CA ALA A 704 -24.58 -40.42 -6.75
C ALA A 704 -25.48 -41.40 -7.57
N ALA A 705 -25.05 -41.79 -8.76
CA ALA A 705 -25.77 -42.71 -9.59
C ALA A 705 -25.58 -44.20 -9.17
N THR A 706 -24.60 -44.50 -8.30
CA THR A 706 -24.33 -45.88 -7.87
C THR A 706 -25.52 -46.48 -7.10
N PRO A 707 -25.77 -47.83 -7.17
CA PRO A 707 -26.85 -48.48 -6.43
C PRO A 707 -26.77 -48.22 -4.92
N ALA A 708 -25.57 -48.25 -4.36
CA ALA A 708 -25.37 -48.03 -2.90
C ALA A 708 -25.71 -46.58 -2.48
N ALA A 709 -25.42 -45.60 -3.30
CA ALA A 709 -25.77 -44.21 -3.04
C ALA A 709 -27.29 -43.97 -3.16
N LYS A 710 -27.92 -44.55 -4.17
CA LYS A 710 -29.38 -44.47 -4.34
C LYS A 710 -30.14 -45.15 -3.21
N ALA A 711 -29.70 -46.32 -2.77
CA ALA A 711 -30.30 -47.00 -1.63
C ALA A 711 -30.24 -46.19 -0.31
N ARG A 712 -29.23 -45.33 -0.16
CA ARG A 712 -29.03 -44.43 1.00
C ARG A 712 -29.60 -43.02 0.81
N GLY A 713 -30.20 -42.72 -0.34
CA GLY A 713 -30.74 -41.40 -0.67
C GLY A 713 -29.67 -40.32 -0.84
N TYR A 714 -28.43 -40.71 -1.21
CA TYR A 714 -27.31 -39.75 -1.38
C TYR A 714 -27.41 -39.05 -2.73
N THR A 715 -27.37 -37.74 -2.69
CA THR A 715 -27.28 -36.87 -3.88
C THR A 715 -25.82 -36.48 -4.16
N ALA A 716 -25.54 -35.86 -5.30
CA ALA A 716 -24.19 -35.39 -5.66
C ALA A 716 -23.56 -34.45 -4.59
N SER A 717 -24.37 -33.73 -3.82
CA SER A 717 -23.91 -32.89 -2.73
C SER A 717 -23.27 -33.66 -1.57
N ARG A 718 -23.67 -34.94 -1.36
CA ARG A 718 -23.07 -35.81 -0.33
C ARG A 718 -21.60 -36.13 -0.60
N PHE A 719 -21.19 -36.08 -1.87
CA PHE A 719 -19.83 -36.34 -2.34
C PHE A 719 -19.02 -35.05 -2.55
N SER A 720 -19.42 -33.95 -1.88
CA SER A 720 -18.73 -32.65 -1.96
C SER A 720 -18.11 -32.30 -0.61
N PHE A 721 -16.81 -32.03 -0.61
CA PHE A 721 -16.12 -31.51 0.57
C PHE A 721 -16.41 -30.00 0.85
N ASN A 722 -17.16 -29.33 -0.02
CA ASN A 722 -17.56 -27.92 0.16
C ASN A 722 -18.94 -27.77 0.81
N VAL A 723 -19.76 -28.81 0.82
CA VAL A 723 -21.18 -28.74 1.25
C VAL A 723 -21.39 -29.48 2.56
N LYS A 724 -22.17 -28.85 3.46
CA LYS A 724 -22.58 -29.49 4.71
C LYS A 724 -23.25 -30.85 4.45
N GLY A 725 -22.87 -31.87 5.19
CA GLY A 725 -23.34 -33.25 5.03
C GLY A 725 -22.51 -34.12 4.10
N GLY A 726 -21.62 -33.51 3.27
CA GLY A 726 -20.58 -34.22 2.48
C GLY A 726 -19.17 -33.97 3.02
N ARG A 727 -18.95 -32.81 3.60
CA ARG A 727 -17.65 -32.39 4.12
C ARG A 727 -17.40 -32.89 5.54
N CYS A 728 -16.13 -32.95 5.92
CA CYS A 728 -15.76 -33.07 7.34
C CYS A 728 -16.23 -31.82 8.11
N GLU A 729 -16.95 -31.99 9.21
CA GLU A 729 -17.47 -30.85 9.95
C GLU A 729 -16.43 -30.21 10.90
N VAL A 730 -15.31 -30.91 11.20
CA VAL A 730 -14.22 -30.36 12.02
C VAL A 730 -13.42 -29.34 11.22
N CYS A 731 -12.82 -29.75 10.09
CA CYS A 731 -12.08 -28.83 9.22
C CYS A 731 -12.96 -28.10 8.19
N LYS A 732 -14.26 -28.38 8.17
CA LYS A 732 -15.25 -27.83 7.21
C LYS A 732 -14.89 -28.05 5.75
N GLY A 733 -14.08 -29.09 5.46
CA GLY A 733 -13.63 -29.47 4.12
C GLY A 733 -12.30 -28.87 3.70
N ASP A 734 -11.56 -28.23 4.59
CA ASP A 734 -10.23 -27.67 4.30
C ASP A 734 -9.10 -28.71 4.41
N GLY A 735 -9.34 -29.87 5.04
CA GLY A 735 -8.32 -30.86 5.34
C GLY A 735 -7.36 -30.41 6.46
N GLN A 736 -7.35 -29.14 6.80
CA GLN A 736 -6.50 -28.55 7.82
C GLN A 736 -7.35 -27.69 8.78
N ILE A 737 -6.89 -27.54 10.01
CA ILE A 737 -7.45 -26.66 11.02
C ILE A 737 -6.58 -25.42 11.10
N HIS A 738 -7.16 -24.26 10.86
CA HIS A 738 -6.50 -22.98 10.98
C HIS A 738 -6.55 -22.48 12.43
N LEU A 739 -5.38 -22.32 13.03
CA LEU A 739 -5.21 -21.75 14.37
C LEU A 739 -4.72 -20.32 14.22
N ALA A 740 -5.63 -19.34 14.35
CA ALA A 740 -5.31 -17.93 14.30
C ALA A 740 -4.55 -17.50 15.56
N MET A 741 -3.36 -16.95 15.41
CA MET A 741 -2.49 -16.48 16.48
C MET A 741 -2.48 -14.95 16.51
N SER A 742 -2.72 -14.35 17.68
CA SER A 742 -2.84 -12.88 17.79
C SER A 742 -1.53 -12.12 17.54
N PHE A 743 -0.37 -12.75 17.71
CA PHE A 743 0.96 -12.12 17.62
C PHE A 743 1.98 -12.91 16.78
N LEU A 744 1.57 -14.06 16.24
CA LEU A 744 2.41 -14.97 15.45
C LEU A 744 1.73 -15.27 14.11
N PRO A 745 2.46 -15.79 13.10
CA PRO A 745 1.84 -16.33 11.90
C PRO A 745 0.80 -17.40 12.24
N ASP A 746 -0.27 -17.45 11.46
CA ASP A 746 -1.31 -18.44 11.61
C ASP A 746 -0.75 -19.86 11.35
N VAL A 747 -1.12 -20.82 12.20
CA VAL A 747 -0.66 -22.22 12.08
C VAL A 747 -1.75 -23.07 11.46
N TYR A 748 -1.37 -23.93 10.51
CA TYR A 748 -2.24 -24.90 9.85
C TYR A 748 -1.87 -26.30 10.29
N VAL A 749 -2.79 -26.99 10.95
CA VAL A 749 -2.61 -28.38 11.43
C VAL A 749 -3.51 -29.30 10.62
N THR A 750 -2.96 -30.42 10.13
CA THR A 750 -3.74 -31.45 9.43
C THR A 750 -4.92 -31.91 10.31
N CYS A 751 -6.09 -32.06 9.70
CA CYS A 751 -7.29 -32.43 10.45
C CYS A 751 -7.22 -33.89 10.90
N GLU A 752 -7.11 -34.17 12.17
CA GLU A 752 -7.02 -35.51 12.73
C GLU A 752 -8.25 -36.39 12.41
N GLN A 753 -9.41 -35.80 12.13
CA GLN A 753 -10.64 -36.53 11.87
C GLN A 753 -10.75 -37.04 10.43
N CYS A 754 -10.17 -36.37 9.44
CA CYS A 754 -10.31 -36.75 8.04
C CYS A 754 -8.97 -37.01 7.34
N GLY A 755 -7.87 -36.78 7.98
CA GLY A 755 -6.52 -37.05 7.48
C GLY A 755 -5.99 -35.94 6.58
#